data_d5f69e67614cbbaac512cea6b6aad432
#
_entry.id   d5f69e67614cbbaac512cea6b6aad432
#
_cell.length_a   1.000
_cell.length_b   1.000
_cell.length_c   1.000
_cell.angle_alpha   90.00
_cell.angle_beta   90.00
_cell.angle_gamma   90.00
#
_symmetry.space_group_name_H-M   'P 1'
#
loop_
_entity.id
_entity.type
_entity.pdbx_description
1 polymer ?
#
loop_
_entity_poly.entity_id
_entity_poly.type
_entity_poly.pdbx_seq_one_letter_code
_entity_poly.pdbx_strand_id
1 'polypeptide(L)'
;MKHLLRVFGCAICAFSLFACAKEIETPVDPAENPSTSGMVKITLTALSEQTKTTIDAGVTIWAAEDKIKVICDDGPVSEPFEIVDGIGETSGSFSGFIPAGKTALHTVYPAASFSAVSSTTVKVVIPAAQNGVFGAGNVAVANVAADHSMAFKNVNAFISFTVPADVAKVVISSVDGSPLAGTLSVDCSGTYPAATTTYESTASAITAAIDGLGGTYYVSALPGQAHAKGLLFDYYDALDNKTGSYYLNKNITTVANQNIQMGDVETNGNYYVTVSGAGNQNGMSWDNALSAAKMWKKLTLAGTDAQTDDAKVAAIDGATFHLGHGTYNLADNPTITFSEASPVTLTFVGGYPAAGGARDIASYRADFTGNDAHACLNLRGKLNVTFDGIGFVHGSVTGDNVGSLDINGTASGSDITVSMSNCLVDNNVNASYSSHADEWAAGLVLDGVTSFTASNVTFSNNKSHSASAVFIRNTEAVFTNCSFHDNAAWKDAGAVYANANVTFDSCVFEDNEAETGNAGALFAKGGEIIIDGGSFESNTAVYGGAMEIGWGTVRIKGGAVFSENVANRGGAIYNECDDSPALRISEDCEFNGNHATGYAGAIHYKNPGVLRITDCTFSGNYSDGDSGALNIDKADSKFTRVTFTGNHADGDAGGALWIDSGTYLFDACNFTNNYSAAGTKGGGAIFADSSGETIIQSCGFSGNKAKRGGAISAYEITDGSLFIDASWFAGNYINSSGSDNNGTTIYCLKTKKLGINNCSFKDGTYNSGDNKCDWIYIDGGSKMTELVISNCTLIGACRKSSSANCTNGSELLYVLKGSSSFDFYCINNIIISTGKAADDGMWVNGVSVKEYNNIYSSRGGSNDPTWDGSGNITDGSGNSTLSALSWDPDDHVYPWDGTGFSYTKISATTFATQMDAGCSAFKTWLETEGRLNIDQLGNNRGDGSWVPGAYQPDV
;
A
#
# COMPACT_ATOMS: atom_id res chain seq x y z
N MET A 1 -22.60 27.47 11.12
CA MET A 1 -23.93 27.15 11.67
C MET A 1 -23.78 26.01 12.66
N LYS A 2 -24.07 26.38 13.91
CA LYS A 2 -24.59 25.57 15.02
C LYS A 2 -23.99 24.16 15.35
N HIS A 3 -23.28 24.19 16.46
CA HIS A 3 -23.47 23.33 17.66
C HIS A 3 -23.32 21.82 17.55
N LEU A 4 -22.35 21.24 18.28
CA LEU A 4 -22.63 20.68 19.60
C LEU A 4 -21.35 20.43 20.42
N LEU A 5 -21.31 21.10 21.54
CA LEU A 5 -20.44 20.86 22.69
C LEU A 5 -20.85 19.54 23.37
N ARG A 6 -19.93 18.64 23.68
CA ARG A 6 -20.10 17.67 24.78
C ARG A 6 -18.83 17.58 25.61
N VAL A 7 -19.01 18.05 26.77
CA VAL A 7 -18.29 18.02 28.02
C VAL A 7 -17.91 16.57 28.40
N PHE A 8 -16.60 16.36 28.68
CA PHE A 8 -16.18 15.28 29.57
C PHE A 8 -15.63 15.89 30.84
N GLY A 9 -16.27 15.55 31.95
CA GLY A 9 -15.91 16.03 33.26
C GLY A 9 -14.64 15.39 33.81
N CYS A 10 -13.72 16.21 34.21
CA CYS A 10 -12.64 15.86 35.12
C CYS A 10 -13.19 15.68 36.54
N ALA A 11 -12.93 14.51 37.11
CA ALA A 11 -13.09 14.33 38.55
C ALA A 11 -11.93 15.05 39.27
N ILE A 12 -12.22 16.21 39.83
CA ILE A 12 -11.32 16.93 40.72
C ILE A 12 -11.51 16.31 42.11
N CYS A 13 -10.48 15.68 42.65
CA CYS A 13 -10.40 15.40 44.08
C CYS A 13 -10.24 16.72 44.82
N ALA A 14 -11.28 17.12 45.49
CA ALA A 14 -11.26 18.26 46.38
C ALA A 14 -10.48 17.92 47.65
N PHE A 15 -9.34 18.55 47.83
CA PHE A 15 -8.72 18.68 49.17
C PHE A 15 -9.50 19.76 49.92
N SER A 16 -10.21 19.35 50.97
CA SER A 16 -10.88 20.23 51.87
C SER A 16 -9.84 20.91 52.78
N LEU A 17 -9.68 22.20 52.59
CA LEU A 17 -9.04 23.08 53.54
C LEU A 17 -9.94 23.23 54.79
N PHE A 18 -9.56 22.61 55.88
CA PHE A 18 -10.09 22.95 57.15
C PHE A 18 -9.33 24.16 57.71
N ALA A 19 -9.97 25.30 57.74
CA ALA A 19 -9.51 26.42 58.52
C ALA A 19 -9.73 26.12 60.02
N CYS A 20 -8.68 25.94 60.76
CA CYS A 20 -8.76 25.86 62.22
C CYS A 20 -8.97 27.26 62.82
N ALA A 21 -10.15 27.51 63.35
CA ALA A 21 -10.37 28.62 64.29
C ALA A 21 -9.62 28.30 65.57
N LYS A 22 -8.84 29.25 66.02
CA LYS A 22 -8.07 29.20 67.28
C LYS A 22 -8.99 29.45 68.46
N GLU A 23 -9.45 28.42 69.13
CA GLU A 23 -10.00 28.53 70.49
C GLU A 23 -8.85 28.45 71.49
N ILE A 24 -8.82 29.42 72.38
CA ILE A 24 -7.89 29.46 73.54
C ILE A 24 -8.52 28.58 74.60
N GLU A 25 -8.01 27.37 74.77
CA GLU A 25 -8.33 26.56 75.99
C GLU A 25 -7.25 26.74 77.06
N THR A 26 -7.67 26.92 78.24
CA THR A 26 -6.93 26.94 79.46
C THR A 26 -6.23 25.61 79.71
N PRO A 27 -5.05 25.58 80.37
CA PRO A 27 -4.28 24.38 80.57
C PRO A 27 -5.04 23.37 81.47
N VAL A 28 -5.44 22.27 80.86
CA VAL A 28 -5.89 21.09 81.57
C VAL A 28 -4.67 20.23 81.81
N ASP A 29 -4.46 19.85 83.08
CA ASP A 29 -3.43 18.92 83.52
C ASP A 29 -3.47 17.62 82.69
N PRO A 30 -2.34 17.14 82.10
CA PRO A 30 -2.40 15.97 81.26
C PRO A 30 -2.71 14.71 82.11
N ALA A 31 -3.87 14.18 81.92
CA ALA A 31 -4.18 12.84 82.42
C ALA A 31 -3.19 11.86 81.79
N GLU A 32 -2.42 11.16 82.53
CA GLU A 32 -1.47 10.13 82.10
C GLU A 32 -2.12 9.15 81.13
N ASN A 33 -1.55 9.15 79.89
CA ASN A 33 -1.92 8.15 78.91
C ASN A 33 -1.41 6.78 79.36
N PRO A 34 -2.22 5.76 79.65
CA PRO A 34 -1.78 4.50 80.21
C PRO A 34 -0.76 3.71 79.44
N SER A 35 -0.45 4.15 78.13
CA SER A 35 0.57 3.55 77.30
C SER A 35 2.02 4.02 77.63
N THR A 36 2.22 5.04 78.43
CA THR A 36 3.57 5.56 78.80
C THR A 36 4.02 5.20 80.24
N SER A 37 3.24 4.37 80.96
CA SER A 37 3.70 3.88 82.26
C SER A 37 5.02 3.09 82.15
N GLY A 38 6.08 3.59 82.75
CA GLY A 38 7.42 3.03 82.65
C GLY A 38 8.30 3.60 81.54
N MET A 39 7.87 4.72 80.85
CA MET A 39 8.63 5.43 79.87
C MET A 39 9.07 6.79 80.37
N VAL A 40 10.23 7.27 79.87
CA VAL A 40 10.79 8.56 80.15
C VAL A 40 10.91 9.38 78.86
N LYS A 41 10.41 10.62 78.89
CA LYS A 41 10.57 11.55 77.75
C LYS A 41 12.01 12.12 77.81
N ILE A 42 12.68 11.94 76.62
CA ILE A 42 13.99 12.55 76.37
C ILE A 42 13.99 13.41 75.14
N THR A 43 14.94 14.31 75.04
CA THR A 43 15.21 15.10 73.83
C THR A 43 16.64 14.84 73.40
N LEU A 44 16.84 14.54 72.12
CA LEU A 44 18.12 14.34 71.49
C LEU A 44 18.38 15.46 70.50
N THR A 45 19.57 16.01 70.47
CA THR A 45 19.93 17.16 69.66
C THR A 45 20.91 16.76 68.59
N ALA A 46 20.49 16.95 67.34
CA ALA A 46 21.31 16.77 66.13
C ALA A 46 22.19 17.97 65.87
N LEU A 47 23.50 17.76 65.85
CA LEU A 47 24.51 18.84 65.68
C LEU A 47 24.69 19.22 64.19
N SER A 48 24.92 20.52 63.91
CA SER A 48 25.01 21.07 62.56
C SER A 48 26.29 20.67 61.80
N GLU A 49 27.39 20.45 62.47
CA GLU A 49 28.72 20.34 61.83
C GLU A 49 28.98 18.98 61.17
N GLN A 50 28.12 17.99 61.35
CA GLN A 50 28.29 16.63 60.75
C GLN A 50 27.04 15.99 60.26
N THR A 51 25.91 16.65 60.26
CA THR A 51 24.61 16.03 60.20
C THR A 51 23.98 15.90 58.83
N LYS A 52 24.38 16.67 57.86
CA LYS A 52 23.88 16.48 56.48
C LYS A 52 24.92 17.02 55.50
N THR A 53 25.36 16.20 54.63
CA THR A 53 26.38 16.53 53.64
C THR A 53 25.99 17.68 52.75
N THR A 54 26.89 18.64 52.61
CA THR A 54 26.97 19.55 51.50
C THR A 54 27.27 18.69 50.22
N ILE A 55 26.30 18.42 49.44
CA ILE A 55 26.52 17.92 48.09
C ILE A 55 26.31 19.14 47.18
N ASP A 56 27.37 19.57 46.48
CA ASP A 56 27.40 20.69 45.58
C ASP A 56 26.02 21.37 45.35
N ALA A 57 25.72 22.39 46.12
CA ALA A 57 24.58 23.30 46.05
C ALA A 57 23.39 23.12 47.02
N GLY A 58 23.41 22.23 48.04
CA GLY A 58 22.27 22.14 48.95
C GLY A 58 22.65 21.81 50.38
N VAL A 59 22.46 22.75 51.34
CA VAL A 59 22.47 22.43 52.77
C VAL A 59 21.15 21.77 53.11
N THR A 60 21.15 20.54 53.62
CA THR A 60 19.89 19.88 54.04
C THR A 60 19.47 20.43 55.40
N ILE A 61 18.24 20.86 55.48
CA ILE A 61 17.57 21.38 56.67
C ILE A 61 16.51 20.42 57.17
N TRP A 62 16.19 20.50 58.48
CA TRP A 62 15.15 19.67 59.08
C TRP A 62 13.76 20.16 58.69
N ALA A 63 12.85 19.22 58.37
CA ALA A 63 11.45 19.48 58.07
C ALA A 63 10.55 19.12 59.27
N ALA A 64 9.34 19.69 59.31
CA ALA A 64 8.39 19.45 60.42
C ALA A 64 7.94 18.00 60.58
N GLU A 65 7.98 17.23 59.47
CA GLU A 65 7.60 15.81 59.41
C GLU A 65 8.78 14.86 59.66
N ASP A 66 9.99 15.37 59.88
CA ASP A 66 11.19 14.55 60.10
C ASP A 66 11.11 13.77 61.43
N LYS A 67 11.34 12.45 61.34
CA LYS A 67 11.33 11.53 62.49
C LYS A 67 12.58 10.66 62.49
N ILE A 68 13.08 10.38 63.71
CA ILE A 68 14.21 9.48 63.90
C ILE A 68 13.77 8.24 64.66
N LYS A 69 14.35 7.07 64.34
CA LYS A 69 14.22 5.83 65.13
C LYS A 69 15.34 5.81 66.16
N VAL A 70 14.97 5.69 67.41
CA VAL A 70 15.93 5.58 68.53
C VAL A 70 16.10 4.14 68.93
N ILE A 71 17.34 3.74 69.22
CA ILE A 71 17.72 2.38 69.63
C ILE A 71 18.39 2.50 70.98
N CYS A 72 17.78 1.83 71.95
CA CYS A 72 18.31 1.74 73.29
C CYS A 72 19.12 0.46 73.53
N ASP A 73 19.74 0.35 74.69
CA ASP A 73 20.54 -0.80 75.16
C ASP A 73 19.72 -2.11 75.22
N ASP A 74 18.39 -2.06 75.20
CA ASP A 74 17.49 -3.22 75.11
C ASP A 74 16.77 -3.36 73.79
N GLY A 75 17.01 -2.49 72.81
CA GLY A 75 16.44 -2.54 71.48
C GLY A 75 15.83 -1.22 71.00
N PRO A 76 15.18 -1.25 69.79
CA PRO A 76 14.58 -0.05 69.26
C PRO A 76 13.29 0.35 69.98
N VAL A 77 13.07 1.65 70.22
CA VAL A 77 11.79 2.15 70.77
C VAL A 77 10.65 1.92 69.77
N SER A 78 9.42 1.73 70.28
CA SER A 78 8.26 1.49 69.48
C SER A 78 7.91 2.65 68.51
N GLU A 79 7.79 3.84 69.10
CA GLU A 79 7.45 5.07 68.40
C GLU A 79 8.69 5.86 67.99
N PRO A 80 8.71 6.47 66.79
CA PRO A 80 9.79 7.34 66.35
C PRO A 80 9.75 8.65 67.14
N PHE A 81 10.93 9.24 67.33
CA PHE A 81 11.04 10.60 67.86
C PHE A 81 10.70 11.63 66.79
N GLU A 82 9.96 12.63 67.18
CA GLU A 82 9.55 13.76 66.28
C GLU A 82 10.43 14.99 66.54
N ILE A 83 10.60 15.78 65.50
CA ILE A 83 11.32 17.05 65.63
C ILE A 83 10.49 18.03 66.45
N VAL A 84 11.16 18.71 67.40
CA VAL A 84 10.47 19.69 68.29
C VAL A 84 11.09 21.07 68.19
N ASP A 85 12.31 21.19 67.66
CA ASP A 85 13.01 22.44 67.41
C ASP A 85 14.02 22.34 66.28
N GLY A 86 14.36 23.44 65.60
CA GLY A 86 15.32 23.48 64.50
C GLY A 86 14.71 23.17 63.11
N ILE A 87 13.38 23.29 62.94
CA ILE A 87 12.75 23.21 61.64
C ILE A 87 13.22 24.35 60.74
N GLY A 88 13.73 24.02 59.56
CA GLY A 88 14.35 24.97 58.65
C GLY A 88 15.85 25.22 58.93
N GLU A 89 16.42 24.56 59.90
CA GLU A 89 17.83 24.73 60.31
C GLU A 89 18.62 23.44 60.00
N THR A 90 19.96 23.54 60.09
CA THR A 90 20.89 22.40 59.93
C THR A 90 21.01 21.55 61.16
N SER A 91 20.70 22.11 62.35
CA SER A 91 20.61 21.41 63.62
C SER A 91 19.17 21.30 64.06
N GLY A 92 18.80 20.28 64.81
CA GLY A 92 17.43 20.08 65.25
C GLY A 92 17.35 19.19 66.47
N SER A 93 16.28 19.41 67.30
CA SER A 93 15.99 18.59 68.45
C SER A 93 14.82 17.69 68.26
N PHE A 94 14.95 16.41 68.61
CA PHE A 94 13.94 15.37 68.50
C PHE A 94 13.52 14.89 69.87
N SER A 95 12.25 14.80 70.16
CA SER A 95 11.71 14.38 71.41
C SER A 95 10.80 13.15 71.30
N GLY A 96 10.91 12.23 72.22
CA GLY A 96 10.15 11.03 72.34
C GLY A 96 10.31 10.31 73.63
N PHE A 97 9.81 9.10 73.79
CA PHE A 97 9.82 8.32 75.00
C PHE A 97 10.75 7.09 74.83
N ILE A 98 11.59 6.84 75.89
CA ILE A 98 12.39 5.61 76.03
C ILE A 98 11.93 4.86 77.27
N PRO A 99 12.17 3.54 77.40
CA PRO A 99 11.87 2.80 78.59
C PRO A 99 12.67 3.33 79.77
N ALA A 100 12.06 3.43 80.96
CA ALA A 100 12.74 3.96 82.15
C ALA A 100 14.00 3.14 82.51
N GLY A 101 15.11 3.83 82.81
CA GLY A 101 16.38 3.20 83.11
C GLY A 101 17.17 2.67 81.90
N LYS A 102 16.71 2.97 80.68
CA LYS A 102 17.38 2.64 79.43
C LYS A 102 18.17 3.85 78.88
N THR A 103 19.20 3.58 78.11
CA THR A 103 20.02 4.61 77.50
C THR A 103 19.87 4.53 75.97
N ALA A 104 19.60 5.64 75.30
CA ALA A 104 19.65 5.73 73.85
C ALA A 104 21.11 5.60 73.38
N LEU A 105 21.35 4.64 72.45
CA LEU A 105 22.69 4.32 71.95
C LEU A 105 22.91 4.83 70.54
N HIS A 106 21.90 4.58 69.71
CA HIS A 106 21.97 4.89 68.26
C HIS A 106 20.67 5.48 67.74
N THR A 107 20.76 6.20 66.67
CA THR A 107 19.59 6.76 65.95
C THR A 107 19.70 6.55 64.43
N VAL A 108 18.55 6.36 63.82
CA VAL A 108 18.43 6.21 62.35
C VAL A 108 17.46 7.27 61.79
N TYR A 109 17.88 7.96 60.76
CA TYR A 109 17.07 8.88 59.95
C TYR A 109 17.02 8.46 58.49
N PRO A 110 15.90 8.51 57.86
CA PRO A 110 14.56 8.68 58.47
C PRO A 110 14.16 7.40 59.27
N ALA A 111 13.30 7.57 60.24
CA ALA A 111 12.87 6.45 61.09
C ALA A 111 12.41 5.21 60.33
N ALA A 112 11.77 5.41 59.15
CA ALA A 112 11.27 4.34 58.25
C ALA A 112 12.39 3.50 57.62
N SER A 113 13.63 3.99 57.55
CA SER A 113 14.78 3.26 57.03
C SER A 113 15.36 2.25 58.03
N PHE A 114 14.94 2.22 59.30
CA PHE A 114 15.39 1.23 60.25
C PHE A 114 14.82 -0.17 59.92
N SER A 115 15.68 -1.18 59.91
CA SER A 115 15.29 -2.57 59.67
C SER A 115 15.53 -3.48 60.89
N ALA A 116 16.72 -3.46 61.43
CA ALA A 116 17.07 -4.31 62.57
C ALA A 116 18.30 -3.78 63.30
N VAL A 117 18.59 -4.33 64.51
CA VAL A 117 19.77 -4.03 65.25
C VAL A 117 20.35 -5.35 65.88
N SER A 118 21.67 -5.46 65.96
CA SER A 118 22.36 -6.54 66.57
C SER A 118 23.69 -6.05 67.20
N SER A 119 23.77 -6.06 68.49
CA SER A 119 24.96 -5.57 69.24
C SER A 119 25.34 -4.12 68.82
N THR A 120 26.46 -3.95 68.13
CA THR A 120 26.95 -2.66 67.61
C THR A 120 26.61 -2.40 66.12
N THR A 121 25.76 -3.25 65.52
CA THR A 121 25.40 -3.14 64.13
C THR A 121 23.94 -2.76 63.97
N VAL A 122 23.70 -1.65 63.27
CA VAL A 122 22.36 -1.20 62.88
C VAL A 122 22.11 -1.55 61.39
N LYS A 123 20.97 -2.14 61.08
CA LYS A 123 20.56 -2.41 59.69
C LYS A 123 19.57 -1.36 59.24
N VAL A 124 19.86 -0.81 58.05
CA VAL A 124 19.04 0.21 57.41
C VAL A 124 18.67 -0.19 55.99
N VAL A 125 17.55 0.25 55.47
CA VAL A 125 17.09 -0.02 54.14
C VAL A 125 17.34 1.16 53.23
N ILE A 126 18.01 0.91 52.11
CA ILE A 126 18.05 1.80 50.96
C ILE A 126 16.96 1.32 50.01
N PRO A 127 15.87 2.09 49.84
CA PRO A 127 14.71 1.58 49.08
C PRO A 127 14.96 1.52 47.58
N ALA A 128 14.42 0.52 46.92
CA ALA A 128 14.44 0.41 45.44
C ALA A 128 13.44 1.36 44.76
N ALA A 129 12.40 1.82 45.44
CA ALA A 129 11.46 2.83 44.96
C ALA A 129 11.70 4.15 45.70
N GLN A 130 11.93 5.23 44.94
CA GLN A 130 12.28 6.54 45.45
C GLN A 130 11.52 7.64 44.69
N ASN A 131 11.48 8.86 45.21
CA ASN A 131 10.78 10.01 44.60
C ASN A 131 11.70 10.99 43.85
N GLY A 132 12.96 10.68 43.68
CA GLY A 132 13.90 11.51 42.92
C GLY A 132 14.29 12.84 43.57
N VAL A 133 13.72 13.18 44.74
CA VAL A 133 13.99 14.45 45.43
C VAL A 133 15.23 14.33 46.34
N PHE A 134 16.10 15.31 46.29
CA PHE A 134 17.27 15.35 47.14
C PHE A 134 16.86 15.32 48.64
N GLY A 135 17.46 14.45 49.39
CA GLY A 135 17.22 14.26 50.82
C GLY A 135 16.10 13.28 51.15
N ALA A 136 15.11 13.04 50.30
CA ALA A 136 14.01 12.14 50.60
C ALA A 136 14.43 10.64 50.72
N GLY A 137 15.49 10.25 50.03
CA GLY A 137 16.10 8.90 50.17
C GLY A 137 17.33 8.86 51.03
N ASN A 138 17.70 9.95 51.68
CA ASN A 138 18.89 10.02 52.49
C ASN A 138 18.77 9.16 53.74
N VAL A 139 19.72 8.29 53.96
CA VAL A 139 19.77 7.43 55.15
C VAL A 139 21.01 7.76 55.97
N ALA A 140 20.78 8.21 57.21
CA ALA A 140 21.83 8.58 58.13
C ALA A 140 21.70 7.86 59.46
N VAL A 141 22.84 7.57 60.08
CA VAL A 141 22.91 6.91 61.38
C VAL A 141 23.79 7.74 62.29
N ALA A 142 23.41 7.87 63.51
CA ALA A 142 24.23 8.54 64.53
C ALA A 142 24.38 7.68 65.79
N ASN A 143 25.51 7.81 66.48
CA ASN A 143 25.64 7.39 67.84
C ASN A 143 25.18 8.54 68.81
N VAL A 144 24.54 8.19 69.89
CA VAL A 144 24.07 9.16 70.91
C VAL A 144 25.15 9.34 71.93
N ALA A 145 25.66 10.56 72.13
CA ALA A 145 26.61 10.87 73.16
C ALA A 145 25.97 11.00 74.54
N ALA A 146 26.76 11.00 75.57
CA ALA A 146 26.28 11.05 76.97
C ALA A 146 25.55 12.37 77.30
N ASP A 147 25.77 13.42 76.57
CA ASP A 147 25.05 14.69 76.64
C ASP A 147 23.78 14.79 75.74
N HIS A 148 23.36 13.64 75.25
CA HIS A 148 22.25 13.55 74.35
C HIS A 148 22.42 14.20 72.95
N SER A 149 23.65 14.54 72.60
CA SER A 149 23.94 15.02 71.24
C SER A 149 24.09 13.87 70.23
N MET A 150 23.84 14.17 68.96
CA MET A 150 23.93 13.21 67.87
C MET A 150 24.64 13.85 66.69
N ALA A 151 25.61 13.14 66.11
CA ALA A 151 26.28 13.53 64.90
C ALA A 151 25.90 12.50 63.76
N PHE A 152 24.94 12.82 62.98
CA PHE A 152 24.48 11.94 61.85
C PHE A 152 25.54 11.83 60.78
N LYS A 153 25.71 10.62 60.24
CA LYS A 153 26.53 10.31 59.05
C LYS A 153 25.65 9.65 58.02
N ASN A 154 25.69 10.19 56.81
CA ASN A 154 25.04 9.52 55.70
C ASN A 154 25.79 8.22 55.39
N VAL A 155 25.04 7.12 55.33
CA VAL A 155 25.58 5.80 55.11
C VAL A 155 25.31 5.27 53.70
N ASN A 156 24.45 5.94 52.94
CA ASN A 156 24.21 5.69 51.54
C ASN A 156 25.16 6.47 50.64
N ALA A 157 25.27 6.05 49.38
CA ALA A 157 25.80 6.85 48.29
C ALA A 157 24.63 7.60 47.59
N PHE A 158 24.95 8.64 46.83
CA PHE A 158 23.99 9.36 46.01
C PHE A 158 24.34 9.24 44.54
N ILE A 159 23.33 9.21 43.69
CA ILE A 159 23.44 9.34 42.23
C ILE A 159 22.57 10.54 41.84
N SER A 160 23.16 11.58 41.25
CA SER A 160 22.43 12.71 40.68
C SER A 160 22.47 12.68 39.19
N PHE A 161 21.33 12.97 38.53
CA PHE A 161 21.15 12.97 37.10
C PHE A 161 20.16 14.03 36.68
N THR A 162 20.33 14.58 35.50
CA THR A 162 19.42 15.58 34.92
C THR A 162 18.57 14.95 33.85
N VAL A 163 17.27 15.18 33.90
CA VAL A 163 16.31 14.71 32.88
C VAL A 163 15.52 15.88 32.28
N PRO A 164 15.03 15.81 31.05
CA PRO A 164 14.15 16.81 30.45
C PRO A 164 12.76 16.81 31.08
N ALA A 165 11.97 17.80 30.70
CA ALA A 165 10.54 17.81 30.96
C ALA A 165 9.85 16.58 30.33
N ASP A 166 8.67 16.23 30.83
CA ASP A 166 7.82 15.12 30.41
C ASP A 166 8.27 13.71 30.81
N VAL A 167 9.42 13.56 31.49
CA VAL A 167 9.79 12.30 32.14
C VAL A 167 9.10 12.20 33.49
N ALA A 168 8.28 11.19 33.70
CA ALA A 168 7.56 10.98 34.97
C ALA A 168 8.18 9.88 35.83
N LYS A 169 9.03 9.03 35.27
CA LYS A 169 9.69 7.93 35.95
C LYS A 169 11.04 7.62 35.33
N VAL A 170 12.04 7.35 36.13
CA VAL A 170 13.34 6.82 35.71
C VAL A 170 13.63 5.50 36.43
N VAL A 171 14.00 4.46 35.68
CA VAL A 171 14.53 3.22 36.25
C VAL A 171 16.04 3.18 36.01
N ILE A 172 16.80 3.13 37.09
CA ILE A 172 18.27 3.08 37.06
C ILE A 172 18.68 1.65 37.36
N SER A 173 19.35 0.97 36.46
CA SER A 173 19.76 -0.41 36.59
C SER A 173 21.28 -0.55 36.50
N SER A 174 21.84 -1.43 37.32
CA SER A 174 23.24 -1.86 37.17
C SER A 174 23.34 -2.91 36.04
N VAL A 175 24.14 -2.62 35.01
CA VAL A 175 24.28 -3.49 33.84
C VAL A 175 24.95 -4.84 34.14
N ASP A 176 25.79 -4.89 35.17
CA ASP A 176 26.41 -6.14 35.63
C ASP A 176 25.62 -6.85 36.73
N GLY A 177 24.45 -6.33 37.11
CA GLY A 177 23.60 -6.90 38.15
C GLY A 177 24.05 -6.60 39.57
N SER A 178 25.05 -5.75 39.74
CA SER A 178 25.51 -5.33 41.07
C SER A 178 24.41 -4.60 41.83
N PRO A 179 24.29 -4.79 43.17
CA PRO A 179 23.21 -4.20 43.95
C PRO A 179 23.23 -2.66 43.97
N LEU A 180 22.09 -2.04 43.76
CA LEU A 180 21.87 -0.60 43.93
C LEU A 180 21.03 -0.25 45.17
N ALA A 181 20.11 -1.12 45.57
CA ALA A 181 19.23 -0.96 46.70
C ALA A 181 19.21 -2.21 47.59
N GLY A 182 18.74 -2.11 48.83
CA GLY A 182 18.66 -3.22 49.76
C GLY A 182 18.92 -2.85 51.18
N THR A 183 19.12 -3.85 52.06
CA THR A 183 19.43 -3.64 53.47
C THR A 183 20.94 -3.58 53.69
N LEU A 184 21.41 -2.50 54.22
CA LEU A 184 22.81 -2.18 54.54
C LEU A 184 23.08 -2.39 56.05
N SER A 185 24.16 -3.07 56.40
CA SER A 185 24.64 -3.12 57.78
C SER A 185 25.60 -1.95 58.08
N VAL A 186 25.38 -1.29 59.17
CA VAL A 186 26.16 -0.12 59.63
C VAL A 186 26.82 -0.48 60.91
N ASP A 187 28.15 -0.40 61.00
CA ASP A 187 28.91 -0.59 62.22
C ASP A 187 28.90 0.70 63.02
N CYS A 188 28.38 0.61 64.23
CA CYS A 188 28.26 1.70 65.21
C CYS A 188 29.23 1.57 66.38
N SER A 189 30.20 0.66 66.34
CA SER A 189 31.21 0.50 67.40
C SER A 189 32.23 1.59 67.48
N GLY A 190 32.45 2.37 66.40
CA GLY A 190 33.37 3.49 66.35
C GLY A 190 32.76 4.81 66.86
N THR A 191 33.54 5.87 66.88
CA THR A 191 33.08 7.25 67.23
C THR A 191 31.94 7.68 66.25
N TYR A 192 32.04 7.31 65.00
CA TYR A 192 31.04 7.57 63.96
C TYR A 192 30.59 6.28 63.31
N PRO A 193 29.29 6.13 63.04
CA PRO A 193 28.78 5.01 62.29
C PRO A 193 29.42 4.92 60.89
N ALA A 194 29.71 3.69 60.43
CA ALA A 194 30.34 3.40 59.17
C ALA A 194 29.56 2.33 58.41
N ALA A 195 29.26 2.59 57.15
CA ALA A 195 28.66 1.60 56.23
C ALA A 195 29.63 0.41 56.08
N THR A 196 29.13 -0.81 56.20
CA THR A 196 29.87 -2.03 55.90
C THR A 196 29.64 -2.46 54.47
N THR A 197 30.32 -3.52 54.04
CA THR A 197 30.06 -4.16 52.73
C THR A 197 29.10 -5.34 52.84
N THR A 198 28.32 -5.43 53.89
CA THR A 198 27.34 -6.51 54.13
C THR A 198 25.95 -6.04 53.76
N TYR A 199 25.36 -6.68 52.77
CA TYR A 199 24.03 -6.33 52.22
C TYR A 199 23.12 -7.50 52.25
N GLU A 200 21.81 -7.25 52.42
CA GLU A 200 20.74 -8.25 52.40
C GLU A 200 19.58 -7.75 51.57
N SER A 201 18.74 -8.66 51.04
CA SER A 201 17.52 -8.31 50.23
C SER A 201 17.84 -7.27 49.17
N THR A 202 18.87 -7.54 48.36
CA THR A 202 19.36 -6.57 47.35
C THR A 202 18.56 -6.54 46.09
N ALA A 203 18.49 -5.37 45.43
CA ALA A 203 17.97 -5.14 44.10
C ALA A 203 19.03 -4.43 43.25
N SER A 204 19.17 -4.84 42.00
CA SER A 204 20.11 -4.24 41.02
C SER A 204 19.54 -3.01 40.30
N ALA A 205 18.31 -2.61 40.62
CA ALA A 205 17.66 -1.43 40.04
C ALA A 205 17.00 -0.54 41.12
N ILE A 206 16.92 0.75 40.80
CA ILE A 206 16.18 1.76 41.54
C ILE A 206 15.17 2.41 40.61
N THR A 207 13.91 2.54 41.06
CA THR A 207 12.85 3.28 40.33
C THR A 207 12.67 4.64 41.04
N ALA A 208 12.90 5.71 40.33
CA ALA A 208 12.67 7.07 40.80
C ALA A 208 11.40 7.65 40.12
N ALA A 209 10.44 8.08 40.94
CA ALA A 209 9.33 8.91 40.46
C ALA A 209 9.83 10.36 40.27
N ILE A 210 9.46 10.96 39.13
CA ILE A 210 9.90 12.30 38.70
C ILE A 210 8.67 13.18 38.51
N ASP A 211 8.77 14.47 38.78
CA ASP A 211 7.64 15.41 38.73
C ASP A 211 7.23 15.85 37.28
N GLY A 212 8.00 15.44 36.28
CA GLY A 212 7.75 15.80 34.87
C GLY A 212 8.16 17.22 34.50
N LEU A 213 8.77 17.98 35.39
CA LEU A 213 9.17 19.38 35.13
C LEU A 213 10.56 19.49 34.50
N GLY A 214 11.32 18.41 34.48
CA GLY A 214 12.71 18.41 34.08
C GLY A 214 13.64 19.00 35.17
N GLY A 215 14.94 18.73 35.06
CA GLY A 215 15.91 19.20 36.00
C GLY A 215 16.74 18.08 36.63
N THR A 216 17.46 18.44 37.73
CA THR A 216 18.34 17.50 38.41
C THR A 216 17.62 16.75 39.53
N TYR A 217 17.70 15.44 39.49
CA TYR A 217 17.11 14.52 40.46
C TYR A 217 18.17 13.67 41.15
N TYR A 218 17.80 13.10 42.28
CA TYR A 218 18.73 12.35 43.16
C TYR A 218 18.11 11.05 43.61
N VAL A 219 18.92 10.01 43.64
CA VAL A 219 18.56 8.73 44.28
C VAL A 219 19.67 8.30 45.23
N SER A 220 19.27 7.59 46.31
CA SER A 220 20.18 6.94 47.21
C SER A 220 20.52 5.55 46.69
N ALA A 221 21.80 5.15 46.82
CA ALA A 221 22.27 3.83 46.42
C ALA A 221 23.10 3.17 47.52
N LEU A 222 23.21 1.84 47.48
CA LEU A 222 24.12 1.07 48.38
C LEU A 222 25.56 1.52 48.11
N PRO A 223 26.33 1.87 49.16
CA PRO A 223 27.72 2.24 48.99
C PRO A 223 28.63 1.02 48.81
N GLY A 224 29.87 1.23 48.37
CA GLY A 224 30.89 0.19 48.26
C GLY A 224 30.61 -0.83 47.13
N GLN A 225 29.68 -0.55 46.23
CA GLN A 225 29.40 -1.39 45.07
C GLN A 225 30.14 -0.90 43.85
N ALA A 226 30.78 -1.82 43.13
CA ALA A 226 31.41 -1.55 41.84
C ALA A 226 30.46 -2.00 40.72
N HIS A 227 30.03 -1.06 39.87
CA HIS A 227 29.24 -1.28 38.69
C HIS A 227 30.18 -1.26 37.48
N ALA A 228 30.86 -2.39 37.24
CA ALA A 228 31.99 -2.46 36.31
C ALA A 228 31.54 -2.19 34.84
N LYS A 229 30.32 -2.53 34.51
CA LYS A 229 29.72 -2.26 33.20
C LYS A 229 28.87 -0.99 33.15
N GLY A 230 28.81 -0.20 34.22
CA GLY A 230 28.08 1.04 34.32
C GLY A 230 26.59 0.90 34.64
N LEU A 231 25.85 1.96 34.35
CA LEU A 231 24.43 2.10 34.68
C LEU A 231 23.60 2.41 33.47
N LEU A 232 22.41 1.81 33.40
CA LEU A 232 21.38 2.08 32.41
C LEU A 232 20.24 2.88 33.05
N PHE A 233 19.83 3.95 32.41
CA PHE A 233 18.71 4.82 32.82
C PHE A 233 17.59 4.66 31.79
N ASP A 234 16.45 4.10 32.19
CA ASP A 234 15.26 3.99 31.36
C ASP A 234 14.22 5.04 31.75
N TYR A 235 13.70 5.78 30.75
CA TYR A 235 12.80 6.90 30.95
C TYR A 235 11.37 6.50 30.57
N TYR A 236 10.39 7.00 31.33
CA TYR A 236 9.00 6.70 31.12
C TYR A 236 8.15 7.98 31.25
N ASP A 237 7.12 8.10 30.44
CA ASP A 237 6.11 9.15 30.55
C ASP A 237 5.11 8.90 31.69
N ALA A 238 4.14 9.80 31.84
CA ALA A 238 3.09 9.68 32.86
C ALA A 238 2.11 8.51 32.64
N LEU A 239 2.11 7.91 31.44
CA LEU A 239 1.31 6.74 31.07
C LEU A 239 2.09 5.43 31.20
N ASP A 240 3.30 5.48 31.74
CA ASP A 240 4.23 4.35 31.92
C ASP A 240 4.76 3.76 30.59
N ASN A 241 4.72 4.54 29.48
CA ASN A 241 5.38 4.17 28.26
C ASN A 241 6.85 4.54 28.34
N LYS A 242 7.72 3.61 27.90
CA LYS A 242 9.15 3.89 27.82
C LYS A 242 9.41 4.90 26.71
N THR A 243 9.98 6.05 27.06
CA THR A 243 10.25 7.15 26.12
C THR A 243 11.71 7.20 25.67
N GLY A 244 12.60 6.44 26.34
CA GLY A 244 14.00 6.36 25.95
C GLY A 244 14.87 5.70 26.98
N SER A 245 16.16 5.62 26.67
CA SER A 245 17.19 5.08 27.56
C SER A 245 18.51 5.84 27.44
N TYR A 246 19.26 5.90 28.50
CA TYR A 246 20.66 6.36 28.52
C TYR A 246 21.55 5.29 29.15
N TYR A 247 22.61 4.90 28.46
CA TYR A 247 23.61 3.99 28.99
C TYR A 247 24.91 4.71 29.28
N LEU A 248 25.28 4.76 30.59
CA LEU A 248 26.56 5.25 31.04
C LEU A 248 27.57 4.09 31.07
N ASN A 249 28.32 3.91 30.00
CA ASN A 249 29.39 2.90 29.92
C ASN A 249 30.65 3.38 30.62
N LYS A 250 30.64 3.30 31.93
CA LYS A 250 31.77 3.71 32.77
C LYS A 250 31.75 2.88 34.04
N ASN A 251 32.89 2.34 34.43
CA ASN A 251 33.04 1.71 35.76
C ASN A 251 32.79 2.76 36.86
N ILE A 252 31.79 2.50 37.66
CA ILE A 252 31.33 3.37 38.73
C ILE A 252 31.46 2.63 40.05
N THR A 253 32.00 3.24 41.05
CA THR A 253 31.97 2.72 42.43
C THR A 253 31.19 3.68 43.32
N THR A 254 30.10 3.16 43.91
CA THR A 254 29.30 3.93 44.87
C THR A 254 30.07 4.04 46.19
N VAL A 255 30.15 5.20 46.78
CA VAL A 255 30.86 5.46 48.05
C VAL A 255 29.92 6.15 49.02
N ALA A 256 29.90 5.70 50.25
CA ALA A 256 29.09 6.30 51.33
C ALA A 256 29.35 7.79 51.43
N ASN A 257 28.29 8.57 51.57
CA ASN A 257 28.36 10.01 51.71
C ASN A 257 28.98 10.75 50.50
N GLN A 258 28.99 10.15 49.31
CA GLN A 258 29.43 10.78 48.07
C GLN A 258 28.30 10.80 47.06
N ASN A 259 28.26 11.89 46.28
CA ASN A 259 27.38 12.01 45.15
C ASN A 259 28.15 11.68 43.87
N ILE A 260 27.60 10.77 43.07
CA ILE A 260 28.07 10.50 41.75
C ILE A 260 27.22 11.34 40.80
N GLN A 261 27.81 12.41 40.28
CA GLN A 261 27.14 13.29 39.31
C GLN A 261 27.19 12.67 37.91
N MET A 262 26.05 12.33 37.39
CA MET A 262 25.93 11.78 36.02
C MET A 262 25.93 12.90 34.98
N GLY A 263 25.77 14.14 35.38
CA GLY A 263 25.59 15.28 34.48
C GLY A 263 24.26 15.23 33.75
N ASP A 264 24.25 15.83 32.57
CA ASP A 264 23.11 15.68 31.65
C ASP A 264 23.07 14.23 31.19
N VAL A 265 22.15 13.45 31.75
CA VAL A 265 21.83 12.12 31.22
C VAL A 265 21.12 12.34 29.90
N GLU A 266 21.73 11.86 28.85
CA GLU A 266 21.15 11.96 27.49
C GLU A 266 19.80 11.26 27.48
N THR A 267 18.80 11.95 26.98
CA THR A 267 17.42 11.79 27.36
C THR A 267 16.58 10.99 26.40
N ASN A 268 15.56 10.36 26.89
CA ASN A 268 14.25 10.01 26.30
C ASN A 268 14.25 9.42 24.87
N GLY A 269 15.35 8.97 24.30
CA GLY A 269 15.41 8.48 22.93
C GLY A 269 15.25 9.55 21.84
N ASN A 270 15.10 10.84 22.16
CA ASN A 270 15.11 11.93 21.18
C ASN A 270 16.51 12.52 21.04
N TYR A 271 17.04 12.48 19.84
CA TYR A 271 18.31 13.06 19.48
C TYR A 271 18.16 14.11 18.39
N TYR A 272 18.66 15.30 18.62
CA TYR A 272 18.71 16.36 17.63
C TYR A 272 20.04 16.31 16.90
N VAL A 273 20.01 16.39 15.57
CA VAL A 273 21.17 16.15 14.71
C VAL A 273 21.25 17.25 13.65
N THR A 274 22.42 17.83 13.50
CA THR A 274 22.77 18.70 12.38
C THR A 274 24.01 18.16 11.66
N VAL A 275 24.27 18.59 10.44
CA VAL A 275 25.41 18.05 9.66
C VAL A 275 26.73 18.18 10.43
N SER A 276 27.01 19.34 10.99
CA SER A 276 28.28 19.63 11.72
C SER A 276 28.20 19.47 13.23
N GLY A 277 27.00 19.33 13.77
CA GLY A 277 26.76 19.39 15.22
C GLY A 277 26.72 20.83 15.79
N ALA A 278 26.27 20.96 17.02
CA ALA A 278 26.20 22.24 17.75
C ALA A 278 26.57 22.04 19.22
N GLY A 279 27.00 23.08 19.91
CA GLY A 279 27.31 23.10 21.33
C GLY A 279 28.21 21.94 21.78
N ASN A 280 27.82 21.26 22.87
CA ASN A 280 28.55 20.10 23.38
C ASN A 280 28.28 18.79 22.63
N GLN A 281 27.34 18.81 21.65
CA GLN A 281 26.96 17.69 20.81
C GLN A 281 26.49 16.45 21.60
N ASN A 282 25.71 16.65 22.65
CA ASN A 282 25.06 15.55 23.39
C ASN A 282 23.73 15.08 22.73
N GLY A 283 23.19 15.86 21.82
CA GLY A 283 21.97 15.54 21.08
C GLY A 283 20.66 15.90 21.76
N MET A 284 20.69 16.53 22.93
CA MET A 284 19.50 16.78 23.75
C MET A 284 18.65 17.96 23.28
N SER A 285 19.19 18.81 22.44
CA SER A 285 18.50 19.97 21.87
C SER A 285 19.18 20.40 20.57
N TRP A 286 18.54 21.28 19.80
CA TRP A 286 19.18 21.89 18.62
C TRP A 286 20.46 22.66 18.95
N ASP A 287 20.51 23.32 20.10
CA ASP A 287 21.72 24.06 20.56
C ASP A 287 22.89 23.13 20.92
N ASN A 288 22.59 21.85 21.16
CA ASN A 288 23.58 20.83 21.51
C ASN A 288 23.48 19.61 20.57
N ALA A 289 23.06 19.83 19.33
CA ALA A 289 22.79 18.77 18.34
C ALA A 289 24.05 17.93 18.06
N LEU A 290 23.84 16.62 17.88
CA LEU A 290 24.88 15.71 17.39
C LEU A 290 25.34 16.15 15.98
N SER A 291 26.58 15.91 15.66
CA SER A 291 27.02 15.90 14.27
C SER A 291 26.60 14.59 13.58
N ALA A 292 26.55 14.57 12.25
CA ALA A 292 26.34 13.37 11.46
C ALA A 292 27.28 12.21 11.89
N ALA A 293 28.56 12.51 12.08
CA ALA A 293 29.56 11.53 12.52
C ALA A 293 29.28 10.98 13.94
N LYS A 294 28.79 11.81 14.85
CA LYS A 294 28.44 11.34 16.21
C LYS A 294 27.14 10.55 16.22
N MET A 295 26.14 10.93 15.44
CA MET A 295 24.95 10.13 15.22
C MET A 295 25.33 8.75 14.68
N TRP A 296 26.14 8.72 13.62
CA TRP A 296 26.59 7.47 13.01
C TRP A 296 27.37 6.60 14.01
N LYS A 297 28.27 7.19 14.78
CA LYS A 297 28.98 6.48 15.85
C LYS A 297 28.03 5.88 16.90
N LYS A 298 26.94 6.57 17.26
CA LYS A 298 25.91 6.03 18.15
C LYS A 298 25.23 4.81 17.55
N LEU A 299 24.78 4.89 16.29
CA LEU A 299 24.12 3.80 15.56
C LEU A 299 25.03 2.58 15.39
N THR A 300 26.30 2.80 15.04
CA THR A 300 27.26 1.69 14.81
C THR A 300 27.80 1.08 16.09
N LEU A 301 27.99 1.84 17.17
CA LEU A 301 28.36 1.28 18.48
C LEU A 301 27.24 0.39 19.02
N ALA A 302 26.00 0.79 18.90
CA ALA A 302 24.87 -0.07 19.21
C ALA A 302 24.86 -1.33 18.33
N GLY A 303 25.12 -1.17 17.03
CA GLY A 303 25.15 -2.28 16.07
C GLY A 303 26.33 -3.22 16.22
N THR A 304 27.56 -2.68 16.34
CA THR A 304 28.77 -3.51 16.40
C THR A 304 28.99 -4.22 17.73
N ASP A 305 28.60 -3.59 18.84
CA ASP A 305 28.72 -4.16 20.18
C ASP A 305 27.42 -4.85 20.66
N ALA A 306 26.35 -4.75 19.90
CA ALA A 306 25.03 -5.28 20.24
C ALA A 306 25.05 -6.79 20.52
N GLN A 307 25.89 -7.53 19.83
CA GLN A 307 26.04 -8.99 20.04
C GLN A 307 26.58 -9.36 21.41
N THR A 308 27.17 -8.46 22.13
CA THR A 308 27.85 -8.70 23.42
C THR A 308 27.34 -7.84 24.55
N ASP A 309 26.45 -6.88 24.29
CA ASP A 309 26.04 -5.88 25.28
C ASP A 309 24.59 -5.38 25.09
N ASP A 310 23.65 -6.13 25.66
CA ASP A 310 22.19 -5.84 25.61
C ASP A 310 21.85 -4.42 26.11
N ALA A 311 22.67 -3.84 27.02
CA ALA A 311 22.42 -2.52 27.56
C ALA A 311 22.68 -1.41 26.53
N LYS A 312 23.63 -1.60 25.61
CA LYS A 312 23.88 -0.60 24.54
C LYS A 312 22.74 -0.58 23.54
N VAL A 313 22.20 -1.76 23.20
CA VAL A 313 21.04 -1.89 22.36
C VAL A 313 19.81 -1.29 23.02
N ALA A 314 19.56 -1.62 24.28
CA ALA A 314 18.45 -1.06 25.04
C ALA A 314 18.49 0.48 25.13
N ALA A 315 19.67 1.07 25.13
CA ALA A 315 19.82 2.54 25.16
C ALA A 315 19.48 3.23 23.84
N ILE A 316 19.46 2.49 22.69
CA ILE A 316 19.10 3.04 21.38
C ILE A 316 17.74 2.56 20.88
N ASP A 317 17.20 1.51 21.47
CA ASP A 317 15.87 1.02 21.13
C ASP A 317 14.79 2.05 21.46
N GLY A 318 13.92 2.36 20.48
CA GLY A 318 12.95 3.45 20.56
C GLY A 318 13.51 4.83 20.23
N ALA A 319 14.77 4.95 19.81
CA ALA A 319 15.38 6.25 19.52
C ALA A 319 14.77 6.94 18.31
N THR A 320 14.54 8.26 18.44
CA THR A 320 14.13 9.17 17.38
C THR A 320 15.23 10.19 17.11
N PHE A 321 15.72 10.24 15.86
CA PHE A 321 16.70 11.20 15.40
C PHE A 321 16.01 12.31 14.61
N HIS A 322 15.99 13.52 15.15
CA HIS A 322 15.49 14.73 14.49
C HIS A 322 16.63 15.37 13.71
N LEU A 323 16.53 15.38 12.38
CA LEU A 323 17.61 15.82 11.50
C LEU A 323 17.32 17.21 10.92
N GLY A 324 18.23 18.14 11.11
CA GLY A 324 18.20 19.44 10.45
C GLY A 324 18.50 19.31 8.95
N HIS A 325 17.97 20.24 8.14
CA HIS A 325 18.21 20.28 6.70
C HIS A 325 19.70 20.26 6.36
N GLY A 326 20.07 19.43 5.43
CA GLY A 326 21.45 19.30 4.92
C GLY A 326 21.78 17.88 4.46
N THR A 327 23.00 17.71 3.98
CA THR A 327 23.50 16.47 3.40
C THR A 327 24.37 15.72 4.40
N TYR A 328 23.99 14.52 4.75
CA TYR A 328 24.60 13.63 5.73
C TYR A 328 25.36 12.51 5.01
N ASN A 329 26.67 12.62 4.96
CA ASN A 329 27.56 11.53 4.56
C ASN A 329 27.92 10.73 5.83
N LEU A 330 27.39 9.52 5.96
CA LEU A 330 27.48 8.73 7.19
C LEU A 330 28.82 7.98 7.29
N ALA A 331 29.17 7.23 6.25
CA ALA A 331 30.39 6.43 6.10
C ALA A 331 30.44 5.78 4.72
N ASP A 332 31.54 5.15 4.36
CA ASP A 332 31.64 4.29 3.19
C ASP A 332 30.81 3.00 3.44
N ASN A 333 29.73 2.81 2.66
CA ASN A 333 28.77 1.70 2.82
C ASN A 333 28.16 1.58 4.24
N PRO A 334 27.45 2.59 4.70
CA PRO A 334 26.93 2.64 6.07
C PRO A 334 25.90 1.53 6.32
N THR A 335 26.15 0.69 7.31
CA THR A 335 25.29 -0.45 7.66
C THR A 335 24.83 -0.38 9.10
N ILE A 336 23.51 -0.45 9.33
CA ILE A 336 22.89 -0.68 10.64
C ILE A 336 22.48 -2.15 10.72
N THR A 337 22.94 -2.85 11.74
CA THR A 337 22.62 -4.26 11.93
C THR A 337 22.48 -4.60 13.41
N PHE A 338 21.42 -5.32 13.76
CA PHE A 338 21.17 -5.84 15.10
C PHE A 338 20.82 -7.32 15.02
N SER A 339 21.25 -8.10 16.01
CA SER A 339 21.04 -9.54 16.10
C SER A 339 20.29 -9.97 17.36
N GLU A 340 19.64 -9.03 18.02
CA GLU A 340 18.93 -9.21 19.29
C GLU A 340 17.77 -10.19 19.20
N ALA A 341 17.20 -10.58 20.35
CA ALA A 341 16.02 -11.46 20.38
C ALA A 341 14.79 -10.78 19.78
N SER A 342 14.65 -9.47 19.99
CA SER A 342 13.56 -8.63 19.44
C SER A 342 14.12 -7.56 18.48
N PRO A 343 13.34 -7.10 17.49
CA PRO A 343 13.76 -6.00 16.61
C PRO A 343 14.02 -4.69 17.39
N VAL A 344 15.08 -3.99 17.01
CA VAL A 344 15.40 -2.65 17.54
C VAL A 344 14.64 -1.60 16.74
N THR A 345 13.96 -0.69 17.44
CA THR A 345 13.14 0.36 16.83
C THR A 345 13.93 1.65 16.69
N LEU A 346 13.97 2.21 15.48
CA LEU A 346 14.64 3.48 15.16
C LEU A 346 13.72 4.38 14.34
N THR A 347 13.71 5.67 14.64
CA THR A 347 12.96 6.65 13.87
C THR A 347 13.88 7.79 13.43
N PHE A 348 13.82 8.15 12.14
CA PHE A 348 14.55 9.28 11.56
C PHE A 348 13.56 10.30 11.02
N VAL A 349 13.62 11.54 11.53
CA VAL A 349 12.66 12.60 11.21
C VAL A 349 13.39 13.81 10.66
N GLY A 350 13.20 14.10 9.38
CA GLY A 350 13.66 15.30 8.71
C GLY A 350 12.61 16.42 8.71
N GLY A 351 12.81 17.44 7.88
CA GLY A 351 11.89 18.56 7.73
C GLY A 351 12.18 19.73 8.66
N TYR A 352 13.35 19.78 9.28
CA TYR A 352 13.76 20.89 10.15
C TYR A 352 14.76 21.82 9.45
N PRO A 353 14.78 23.13 9.75
CA PRO A 353 15.87 24.03 9.30
C PRO A 353 17.26 23.51 9.68
N ALA A 354 18.31 23.91 8.98
CA ALA A 354 19.67 23.42 9.19
C ALA A 354 20.20 23.63 10.64
N ALA A 355 19.74 24.68 11.32
CA ALA A 355 20.07 24.96 12.71
C ALA A 355 19.00 24.46 13.70
N GLY A 356 18.00 23.72 13.23
CA GLY A 356 16.85 23.30 13.99
C GLY A 356 15.73 24.34 14.05
N GLY A 357 14.63 23.99 14.68
CA GLY A 357 13.46 24.86 14.80
C GLY A 357 12.15 24.13 14.50
N ALA A 358 11.14 24.84 14.03
CA ALA A 358 9.85 24.28 13.65
C ALA A 358 9.98 23.41 12.38
N ARG A 359 9.29 22.28 12.38
CA ARG A 359 9.28 21.33 11.26
C ARG A 359 8.47 21.88 10.08
N ASP A 360 9.06 21.82 8.88
CA ASP A 360 8.41 22.14 7.62
C ASP A 360 8.98 21.23 6.51
N ILE A 361 8.28 20.15 6.21
CA ILE A 361 8.71 19.13 5.23
C ILE A 361 8.78 19.70 3.81
N ALA A 362 7.92 20.67 3.49
CA ALA A 362 7.90 21.25 2.14
C ALA A 362 9.15 22.10 1.84
N SER A 363 9.75 22.69 2.89
CA SER A 363 10.91 23.59 2.75
C SER A 363 12.24 22.92 3.09
N TYR A 364 12.24 21.90 3.91
CA TYR A 364 13.46 21.32 4.47
C TYR A 364 13.47 19.80 4.38
N ARG A 365 14.62 19.23 4.02
CA ARG A 365 14.86 17.78 4.03
C ARG A 365 16.26 17.47 4.55
N ALA A 366 16.42 16.33 5.17
CA ALA A 366 17.71 15.77 5.55
C ALA A 366 18.06 14.65 4.58
N ASP A 367 19.17 14.80 3.85
CA ASP A 367 19.54 13.86 2.80
C ASP A 367 20.71 12.95 3.24
N PHE A 368 20.49 11.67 3.35
CA PHE A 368 21.56 10.68 3.43
C PHE A 368 22.13 10.48 2.02
N THR A 369 23.42 10.70 1.89
CA THR A 369 24.09 10.67 0.58
C THR A 369 25.19 9.61 0.52
N GLY A 370 25.25 8.92 -0.63
CA GLY A 370 26.38 8.09 -1.00
C GLY A 370 27.53 8.87 -1.66
N ASN A 371 27.35 10.18 -1.86
CA ASN A 371 28.36 11.08 -2.46
C ASN A 371 28.89 10.57 -3.81
N ASP A 372 28.03 9.95 -4.60
CA ASP A 372 28.34 9.30 -5.89
C ASP A 372 29.46 8.22 -5.80
N ALA A 373 29.66 7.63 -4.62
CA ALA A 373 30.75 6.69 -4.37
C ALA A 373 30.35 5.39 -3.66
N HIS A 374 29.25 5.41 -2.88
CA HIS A 374 28.81 4.25 -2.09
C HIS A 374 27.30 4.31 -1.82
N ALA A 375 26.74 3.30 -1.14
CA ALA A 375 25.35 3.30 -0.70
C ALA A 375 25.06 4.41 0.30
N CYS A 376 23.81 4.88 0.35
CA CYS A 376 23.36 5.84 1.35
C CYS A 376 23.15 5.17 2.71
N LEU A 377 22.57 3.97 2.75
CA LEU A 377 22.31 3.21 3.97
C LEU A 377 21.97 1.75 3.69
N ASN A 378 22.51 0.85 4.51
CA ASN A 378 22.14 -0.57 4.51
C ASN A 378 21.48 -0.96 5.84
N LEU A 379 20.39 -1.73 5.78
CA LEU A 379 19.68 -2.26 6.95
C LEU A 379 19.74 -3.79 6.95
N ARG A 380 20.15 -4.38 8.08
CA ARG A 380 20.32 -5.83 8.24
C ARG A 380 19.84 -6.30 9.61
N GLY A 381 19.48 -7.57 9.74
CA GLY A 381 19.22 -8.24 11.02
C GLY A 381 17.79 -8.01 11.54
N LYS A 382 17.62 -7.47 12.74
CA LYS A 382 16.29 -7.27 13.35
C LYS A 382 16.05 -5.80 13.65
N LEU A 383 15.18 -5.17 12.87
CA LEU A 383 14.97 -3.73 12.87
C LEU A 383 13.52 -3.37 12.60
N ASN A 384 13.00 -2.40 13.35
CA ASN A 384 11.81 -1.62 13.01
C ASN A 384 12.25 -0.18 12.73
N VAL A 385 12.23 0.25 11.47
CA VAL A 385 12.76 1.58 11.10
C VAL A 385 11.67 2.43 10.47
N THR A 386 11.57 3.67 10.95
CA THR A 386 10.72 4.70 10.36
C THR A 386 11.56 5.83 9.82
N PHE A 387 11.33 6.19 8.57
CA PHE A 387 11.88 7.39 7.92
C PHE A 387 10.76 8.36 7.60
N ASP A 388 10.89 9.62 8.03
CA ASP A 388 9.91 10.66 7.72
C ASP A 388 10.62 11.97 7.34
N GLY A 389 10.46 12.40 6.07
CA GLY A 389 11.12 13.58 5.52
C GLY A 389 12.62 13.40 5.26
N ILE A 390 13.06 12.20 4.91
CA ILE A 390 14.46 11.84 4.64
C ILE A 390 14.69 11.65 3.15
N GLY A 391 15.81 12.15 2.62
CA GLY A 391 16.30 11.83 1.30
C GLY A 391 17.38 10.74 1.31
N PHE A 392 17.39 9.89 0.29
CA PHE A 392 18.46 8.93 -0.01
C PHE A 392 18.95 9.28 -1.41
N VAL A 393 20.06 10.01 -1.50
CA VAL A 393 20.45 10.69 -2.74
C VAL A 393 21.90 10.48 -3.09
N HIS A 394 22.20 10.51 -4.42
CA HIS A 394 23.55 10.40 -4.92
C HIS A 394 24.29 9.15 -4.40
N GLY A 395 23.59 8.05 -4.27
CA GLY A 395 24.18 6.75 -4.01
C GLY A 395 24.79 6.17 -5.27
N SER A 396 25.94 5.51 -5.13
CA SER A 396 26.56 4.76 -6.21
C SER A 396 26.94 3.38 -5.71
N VAL A 397 26.36 2.36 -6.32
CA VAL A 397 26.56 0.96 -5.93
C VAL A 397 27.07 0.14 -7.10
N THR A 398 27.63 -1.03 -6.81
CA THR A 398 28.04 -2.02 -7.80
C THR A 398 27.71 -3.40 -7.28
N GLY A 399 27.21 -4.28 -8.14
CA GLY A 399 26.90 -5.67 -7.80
C GLY A 399 25.40 -5.99 -7.85
N ASP A 400 25.13 -7.28 -7.72
CA ASP A 400 23.79 -7.85 -7.86
C ASP A 400 22.91 -7.55 -6.64
N ASN A 401 21.71 -7.06 -6.87
CA ASN A 401 20.69 -6.80 -5.84
C ASN A 401 21.17 -5.86 -4.73
N VAL A 402 21.88 -4.81 -5.06
CA VAL A 402 22.38 -3.79 -4.14
C VAL A 402 21.80 -2.43 -4.51
N GLY A 403 21.17 -1.76 -3.56
CA GLY A 403 20.60 -0.42 -3.73
C GLY A 403 21.30 0.63 -2.89
N SER A 404 21.06 1.88 -3.18
CA SER A 404 21.53 3.00 -2.34
C SER A 404 20.88 3.00 -0.96
N LEU A 405 19.61 2.63 -0.88
CA LEU A 405 18.98 2.17 0.35
C LEU A 405 18.75 0.65 0.22
N ASP A 406 19.57 -0.14 0.90
CA ASP A 406 19.55 -1.59 0.77
C ASP A 406 19.03 -2.25 2.05
N ILE A 407 17.82 -2.80 1.96
CA ILE A 407 17.13 -3.47 3.07
C ILE A 407 17.06 -4.96 2.77
N ASN A 408 17.89 -5.74 3.47
CA ASN A 408 18.03 -7.17 3.21
C ASN A 408 17.79 -8.00 4.47
N GLY A 409 16.69 -8.73 4.48
CA GLY A 409 16.24 -9.64 5.52
C GLY A 409 16.45 -11.13 5.17
N THR A 410 17.23 -11.46 4.16
CA THR A 410 17.41 -12.87 3.71
C THR A 410 18.23 -13.74 4.67
N ALA A 411 18.98 -13.13 5.60
CA ALA A 411 19.74 -13.86 6.60
C ALA A 411 18.80 -14.60 7.58
N SER A 412 19.18 -15.82 7.96
CA SER A 412 18.39 -16.60 8.93
C SER A 412 18.20 -15.87 10.25
N GLY A 413 16.94 -15.72 10.67
CA GLY A 413 16.56 -15.01 11.88
C GLY A 413 16.43 -13.49 11.73
N SER A 414 16.54 -12.94 10.53
CA SER A 414 16.22 -11.53 10.27
C SER A 414 14.73 -11.26 10.46
N ASP A 415 14.42 -10.06 10.94
CA ASP A 415 13.07 -9.53 11.10
C ASP A 415 13.15 -8.00 10.93
N ILE A 416 12.83 -7.55 9.71
CA ILE A 416 12.95 -6.13 9.36
C ILE A 416 11.60 -5.60 8.93
N THR A 417 11.16 -4.54 9.59
CA THR A 417 10.00 -3.74 9.19
C THR A 417 10.44 -2.31 8.91
N VAL A 418 10.02 -1.76 7.78
CA VAL A 418 10.37 -0.38 7.41
C VAL A 418 9.13 0.40 6.97
N SER A 419 9.02 1.62 7.50
CA SER A 419 8.03 2.60 7.08
C SER A 419 8.71 3.86 6.59
N MET A 420 8.31 4.34 5.41
CA MET A 420 8.80 5.59 4.81
C MET A 420 7.64 6.55 4.60
N SER A 421 7.81 7.81 5.01
CA SER A 421 6.83 8.86 4.72
C SER A 421 7.52 10.16 4.30
N ASN A 422 6.95 10.85 3.29
CA ASN A 422 7.48 12.13 2.82
C ASN A 422 8.98 12.10 2.47
N CYS A 423 9.44 10.98 1.95
CA CYS A 423 10.85 10.71 1.64
C CYS A 423 11.16 10.93 0.15
N LEU A 424 12.45 10.99 -0.15
CA LEU A 424 12.96 11.05 -1.52
C LEU A 424 14.03 9.99 -1.74
N VAL A 425 13.99 9.29 -2.87
CA VAL A 425 15.04 8.38 -3.35
C VAL A 425 15.45 8.84 -4.75
N ASP A 426 16.53 9.59 -4.86
CA ASP A 426 16.81 10.37 -6.06
C ASP A 426 18.29 10.33 -6.50
N ASN A 427 18.50 10.36 -7.81
CA ASN A 427 19.83 10.40 -8.43
C ASN A 427 20.78 9.28 -7.93
N ASN A 428 20.27 8.08 -7.76
CA ASN A 428 21.08 6.94 -7.38
C ASN A 428 21.46 6.13 -8.63
N VAL A 429 22.65 5.59 -8.65
CA VAL A 429 23.20 4.89 -9.81
C VAL A 429 23.78 3.53 -9.40
N ASN A 430 23.40 2.47 -10.10
CA ASN A 430 24.22 1.27 -10.14
C ASN A 430 25.26 1.45 -11.25
N ALA A 431 26.55 1.49 -10.89
CA ALA A 431 27.64 1.87 -11.79
C ALA A 431 27.86 0.88 -12.94
N SER A 432 27.27 -0.31 -12.86
CA SER A 432 27.33 -1.32 -13.91
C SER A 432 26.19 -1.22 -14.94
N TYR A 433 25.50 -0.11 -14.99
CA TYR A 433 24.30 0.17 -15.78
C TYR A 433 24.23 -0.51 -17.17
N SER A 434 25.27 -0.49 -17.97
CA SER A 434 25.25 -1.05 -19.33
C SER A 434 26.08 -2.31 -19.55
N SER A 435 26.71 -2.88 -18.54
CA SER A 435 27.80 -3.85 -18.73
C SER A 435 27.61 -5.24 -18.13
N HIS A 436 26.66 -5.46 -17.22
CA HIS A 436 26.47 -6.75 -16.53
C HIS A 436 25.00 -7.18 -16.52
N ALA A 437 24.75 -8.42 -16.87
CA ALA A 437 23.41 -8.95 -17.16
C ALA A 437 22.49 -9.13 -15.94
N ASP A 438 22.99 -9.03 -14.71
CA ASP A 438 22.27 -9.42 -13.51
C ASP A 438 22.32 -8.38 -12.38
N GLU A 439 22.73 -7.13 -12.65
CA GLU A 439 22.80 -6.08 -11.64
C GLU A 439 21.48 -5.28 -11.55
N TRP A 440 20.81 -5.38 -10.41
CA TRP A 440 19.49 -4.88 -10.16
C TRP A 440 19.50 -3.76 -9.12
N ALA A 441 18.63 -2.77 -9.31
CA ALA A 441 18.38 -1.62 -8.47
C ALA A 441 19.54 -0.60 -8.33
N ALA A 442 19.13 0.64 -8.22
CA ALA A 442 19.98 1.74 -7.83
C ALA A 442 19.43 2.47 -6.59
N GLY A 443 18.12 2.68 -6.54
CA GLY A 443 17.45 3.38 -5.45
C GLY A 443 17.27 2.50 -4.22
N LEU A 444 16.21 1.71 -4.17
CA LEU A 444 15.78 0.90 -3.03
C LEU A 444 15.78 -0.60 -3.37
N VAL A 445 16.38 -1.40 -2.50
CA VAL A 445 16.24 -2.87 -2.51
C VAL A 445 15.45 -3.32 -1.30
N LEU A 446 14.44 -4.17 -1.54
CA LEU A 446 13.65 -4.87 -0.55
C LEU A 446 13.76 -6.38 -0.80
N ASP A 447 14.57 -7.09 -0.04
CA ASP A 447 14.74 -8.54 -0.21
C ASP A 447 14.56 -9.29 1.11
N GLY A 448 13.48 -10.08 1.20
CA GLY A 448 13.17 -10.85 2.41
C GLY A 448 12.80 -9.99 3.62
N VAL A 449 12.26 -8.79 3.39
CA VAL A 449 11.81 -7.87 4.44
C VAL A 449 10.44 -8.33 4.94
N THR A 450 10.23 -8.31 6.26
CA THR A 450 8.99 -8.77 6.88
C THR A 450 7.79 -7.94 6.44
N SER A 451 7.94 -6.61 6.39
CA SER A 451 6.92 -5.68 5.90
C SER A 451 7.56 -4.34 5.49
N PHE A 452 7.05 -3.76 4.41
CA PHE A 452 7.45 -2.44 3.93
C PHE A 452 6.24 -1.58 3.61
N THR A 453 6.26 -0.34 4.08
CA THR A 453 5.25 0.67 3.70
C THR A 453 5.91 1.97 3.28
N ALA A 454 5.39 2.58 2.21
CA ALA A 454 5.81 3.91 1.76
C ALA A 454 4.59 4.80 1.51
N SER A 455 4.62 6.03 1.99
CA SER A 455 3.57 7.01 1.73
C SER A 455 4.15 8.38 1.38
N ASN A 456 3.64 9.00 0.31
CA ASN A 456 4.15 10.29 -0.19
C ASN A 456 5.67 10.27 -0.43
N VAL A 457 6.18 9.19 -1.03
CA VAL A 457 7.61 9.04 -1.35
C VAL A 457 7.82 9.25 -2.84
N THR A 458 8.85 10.02 -3.18
CA THR A 458 9.28 10.23 -4.55
C THR A 458 10.51 9.37 -4.86
N PHE A 459 10.47 8.65 -5.95
CA PHE A 459 11.56 7.86 -6.51
C PHE A 459 11.88 8.43 -7.89
N SER A 460 13.03 9.12 -8.04
CA SER A 460 13.32 9.84 -9.29
C SER A 460 14.77 9.74 -9.72
N ASN A 461 15.01 9.85 -11.04
CA ASN A 461 16.33 9.90 -11.65
C ASN A 461 17.26 8.75 -11.25
N ASN A 462 16.74 7.59 -10.83
CA ASN A 462 17.57 6.44 -10.48
C ASN A 462 17.95 5.66 -11.75
N LYS A 463 19.20 5.14 -11.83
CA LYS A 463 19.70 4.43 -13.00
C LYS A 463 20.39 3.12 -12.65
N SER A 464 19.94 2.02 -13.26
CA SER A 464 20.52 0.68 -13.07
C SER A 464 20.43 -0.18 -14.32
N HIS A 465 21.01 -1.37 -14.28
CA HIS A 465 20.80 -2.36 -15.34
C HIS A 465 19.34 -2.81 -15.41
N SER A 466 18.70 -3.03 -14.26
CA SER A 466 17.26 -3.36 -14.16
C SER A 466 16.71 -2.85 -12.81
N ALA A 467 15.42 -2.55 -12.75
CA ALA A 467 14.72 -2.10 -11.53
C ALA A 467 15.32 -0.82 -10.93
N SER A 468 15.37 0.26 -11.68
CA SER A 468 16.17 1.43 -11.29
C SER A 468 15.78 2.08 -9.98
N ALA A 469 14.48 2.25 -9.72
CA ALA A 469 14.01 2.88 -8.50
C ALA A 469 13.86 1.88 -7.35
N VAL A 470 13.15 0.75 -7.57
CA VAL A 470 12.83 -0.21 -6.51
C VAL A 470 12.90 -1.65 -7.01
N PHE A 471 13.65 -2.48 -6.31
CA PHE A 471 13.65 -3.93 -6.47
C PHE A 471 12.99 -4.61 -5.28
N ILE A 472 11.98 -5.45 -5.52
CA ILE A 472 11.20 -6.12 -4.47
C ILE A 472 11.22 -7.63 -4.70
N ARG A 473 11.70 -8.38 -3.70
CA ARG A 473 11.69 -9.83 -3.70
C ARG A 473 11.37 -10.38 -2.31
N ASN A 474 10.47 -11.37 -2.24
CA ASN A 474 10.09 -12.03 -0.98
C ASN A 474 9.66 -11.04 0.14
N THR A 475 9.02 -9.94 -0.22
CA THR A 475 8.67 -8.84 0.68
C THR A 475 7.27 -8.37 0.39
N GLU A 476 6.38 -8.37 1.38
CA GLU A 476 5.10 -7.71 1.25
C GLU A 476 5.29 -6.19 1.34
N ALA A 477 4.85 -5.45 0.31
CA ALA A 477 5.08 -4.02 0.21
C ALA A 477 3.82 -3.24 -0.17
N VAL A 478 3.64 -2.06 0.44
CA VAL A 478 2.53 -1.14 0.13
C VAL A 478 3.10 0.25 -0.14
N PHE A 479 2.72 0.81 -1.27
CA PHE A 479 3.04 2.18 -1.68
C PHE A 479 1.75 2.97 -1.80
N THR A 480 1.64 4.10 -1.10
CA THR A 480 0.46 4.97 -1.13
C THR A 480 0.86 6.39 -1.52
N ASN A 481 0.21 6.97 -2.52
CA ASN A 481 0.51 8.32 -3.03
C ASN A 481 2.00 8.52 -3.36
N CYS A 482 2.69 7.50 -3.86
CA CYS A 482 4.09 7.58 -4.24
C CYS A 482 4.25 7.98 -5.71
N SER A 483 5.35 8.66 -6.03
CA SER A 483 5.70 9.05 -7.39
C SER A 483 6.98 8.37 -7.83
N PHE A 484 6.96 7.78 -9.01
CA PHE A 484 8.10 7.15 -9.68
C PHE A 484 8.28 7.84 -11.02
N HIS A 485 9.30 8.69 -11.17
CA HIS A 485 9.47 9.43 -12.41
C HIS A 485 10.94 9.56 -12.85
N ASP A 486 11.16 9.66 -14.15
CA ASP A 486 12.50 9.82 -14.75
C ASP A 486 13.49 8.71 -14.34
N ASN A 487 13.02 7.50 -14.00
CA ASN A 487 13.90 6.38 -13.68
C ASN A 487 14.22 5.61 -14.95
N ALA A 488 15.50 5.23 -15.13
CA ALA A 488 15.96 4.58 -16.34
C ALA A 488 16.71 3.28 -16.08
N ALA A 489 16.23 2.18 -16.68
CA ALA A 489 16.92 0.89 -16.70
C ALA A 489 17.52 0.62 -18.08
N TRP A 490 18.71 0.04 -18.11
CA TRP A 490 19.28 -0.44 -19.37
C TRP A 490 18.44 -1.57 -19.96
N LYS A 491 17.93 -2.47 -19.12
CA LYS A 491 17.16 -3.64 -19.55
C LYS A 491 15.72 -3.59 -19.07
N ASP A 492 15.37 -4.23 -17.99
CA ASP A 492 13.97 -4.41 -17.59
C ASP A 492 13.60 -3.55 -16.37
N ALA A 493 12.34 -3.14 -16.29
CA ALA A 493 11.77 -2.38 -15.18
C ALA A 493 12.45 -1.00 -15.00
N GLY A 494 12.07 -0.04 -15.80
CA GLY A 494 12.57 1.34 -15.71
C GLY A 494 12.46 1.91 -14.30
N ALA A 495 11.38 1.63 -13.58
CA ALA A 495 11.23 2.02 -12.19
C ALA A 495 11.22 0.82 -11.23
N VAL A 496 10.23 -0.07 -11.29
CA VAL A 496 9.97 -1.08 -10.26
C VAL A 496 9.99 -2.50 -10.81
N TYR A 497 10.73 -3.38 -10.15
CA TYR A 497 10.64 -4.83 -10.32
C TYR A 497 10.01 -5.46 -9.09
N ALA A 498 8.89 -6.15 -9.25
CA ALA A 498 8.11 -6.74 -8.16
C ALA A 498 7.98 -8.27 -8.34
N ASN A 499 8.60 -9.03 -7.43
CA ASN A 499 8.47 -10.48 -7.34
C ASN A 499 8.00 -10.88 -5.93
N ALA A 500 6.85 -10.35 -5.55
CA ALA A 500 6.17 -10.54 -4.27
C ALA A 500 4.77 -9.94 -4.34
N ASN A 501 4.01 -9.96 -3.24
CA ASN A 501 2.73 -9.26 -3.14
C ASN A 501 2.98 -7.76 -2.92
N VAL A 502 2.51 -6.93 -3.85
CA VAL A 502 2.70 -5.48 -3.78
C VAL A 502 1.42 -4.74 -4.10
N THR A 503 1.12 -3.73 -3.31
CA THR A 503 0.02 -2.79 -3.58
C THR A 503 0.55 -1.41 -3.88
N PHE A 504 0.09 -0.83 -4.99
CA PHE A 504 0.28 0.57 -5.37
C PHE A 504 -1.08 1.25 -5.28
N ASP A 505 -1.26 2.10 -4.29
CA ASP A 505 -2.47 2.88 -4.05
C ASP A 505 -2.23 4.34 -4.43
N SER A 506 -2.95 4.84 -5.43
CA SER A 506 -2.88 6.22 -5.91
C SER A 506 -1.45 6.67 -6.30
N CYS A 507 -0.65 5.73 -6.82
CA CYS A 507 0.73 6.00 -7.22
C CYS A 507 0.82 6.51 -8.66
N VAL A 508 1.83 7.34 -8.93
CA VAL A 508 2.11 7.90 -10.25
C VAL A 508 3.42 7.32 -10.79
N PHE A 509 3.39 6.84 -12.02
CA PHE A 509 4.55 6.36 -12.78
C PHE A 509 4.66 7.18 -14.07
N GLU A 510 5.64 8.08 -14.16
CA GLU A 510 5.75 9.03 -15.25
C GLU A 510 7.16 9.04 -15.83
N ASP A 511 7.29 9.07 -17.17
CA ASP A 511 8.55 9.18 -17.89
C ASP A 511 9.64 8.16 -17.46
N ASN A 512 9.23 6.95 -17.06
CA ASN A 512 10.19 5.90 -16.76
C ASN A 512 10.55 5.10 -18.02
N GLU A 513 11.82 4.68 -18.14
CA GLU A 513 12.35 4.07 -19.35
C GLU A 513 13.06 2.73 -19.10
N ALA A 514 12.76 1.72 -19.92
CA ALA A 514 13.55 0.51 -20.08
C ALA A 514 14.19 0.54 -21.50
N GLU A 515 15.44 0.96 -21.60
CA GLU A 515 16.10 1.32 -22.89
C GLU A 515 16.16 0.16 -23.91
N THR A 516 16.46 -1.05 -23.45
CA THR A 516 16.64 -2.22 -24.33
C THR A 516 15.78 -3.43 -23.95
N GLY A 517 14.97 -3.31 -22.92
CA GLY A 517 14.16 -4.39 -22.36
C GLY A 517 12.71 -4.02 -22.16
N ASN A 518 12.08 -4.61 -21.17
CA ASN A 518 10.64 -4.60 -20.98
C ASN A 518 10.25 -3.81 -19.73
N ALA A 519 8.97 -3.37 -19.70
CA ALA A 519 8.37 -2.63 -18.59
C ALA A 519 9.05 -1.28 -18.33
N GLY A 520 8.61 -0.23 -18.98
CA GLY A 520 9.11 1.12 -18.75
C GLY A 520 8.96 1.56 -17.30
N ALA A 521 7.86 1.22 -16.65
CA ALA A 521 7.62 1.53 -15.25
C ALA A 521 7.67 0.29 -14.35
N LEU A 522 6.79 -0.70 -14.54
CA LEU A 522 6.59 -1.80 -13.60
C LEU A 522 6.73 -3.18 -14.24
N PHE A 523 7.69 -3.96 -13.81
CA PHE A 523 7.74 -5.39 -14.10
C PHE A 523 7.08 -6.19 -12.97
N ALA A 524 5.86 -6.65 -13.21
CA ALA A 524 5.09 -7.52 -12.31
C ALA A 524 5.54 -8.97 -12.51
N LYS A 525 6.66 -9.36 -11.90
CA LYS A 525 7.30 -10.66 -12.14
C LYS A 525 6.56 -11.82 -11.50
N GLY A 526 6.00 -11.64 -10.31
CA GLY A 526 5.30 -12.71 -9.58
C GLY A 526 4.54 -12.18 -8.35
N GLY A 527 3.76 -13.06 -7.70
CA GLY A 527 2.89 -12.69 -6.58
C GLY A 527 1.55 -12.09 -7.03
N GLU A 528 0.87 -11.40 -6.14
CA GLU A 528 -0.31 -10.59 -6.44
C GLU A 528 0.07 -9.10 -6.45
N ILE A 529 -0.06 -8.45 -7.59
CA ILE A 529 0.17 -7.02 -7.76
C ILE A 529 -1.18 -6.32 -7.85
N ILE A 530 -1.40 -5.34 -6.99
CA ILE A 530 -2.62 -4.53 -6.96
C ILE A 530 -2.26 -3.09 -7.31
N ILE A 531 -2.93 -2.56 -8.33
CA ILE A 531 -2.91 -1.14 -8.68
C ILE A 531 -4.30 -0.60 -8.38
N ASP A 532 -4.40 0.31 -7.43
CA ASP A 532 -5.64 0.93 -6.96
C ASP A 532 -5.59 2.44 -7.21
N GLY A 533 -6.15 2.88 -8.33
CA GLY A 533 -6.01 4.28 -8.79
C GLY A 533 -4.60 4.63 -9.28
N GLY A 534 -4.33 5.93 -9.35
CA GLY A 534 -3.07 6.47 -9.83
C GLY A 534 -2.93 6.46 -11.36
N SER A 535 -1.71 6.69 -11.85
CA SER A 535 -1.46 6.79 -13.30
C SER A 535 -0.12 6.18 -13.72
N PHE A 536 -0.09 5.73 -14.97
CA PHE A 536 1.09 5.32 -15.71
C PHE A 536 1.12 6.15 -17.00
N GLU A 537 2.02 7.14 -17.07
CA GLU A 537 2.02 8.14 -18.13
C GLU A 537 3.38 8.22 -18.82
N SER A 538 3.41 8.25 -20.15
CA SER A 538 4.61 8.47 -20.96
C SER A 538 5.78 7.51 -20.67
N ASN A 539 5.52 6.32 -20.11
CA ASN A 539 6.57 5.34 -19.87
C ASN A 539 6.95 4.61 -21.17
N THR A 540 8.22 4.28 -21.33
CA THR A 540 8.77 3.74 -22.58
C THR A 540 9.58 2.47 -22.37
N ALA A 541 9.37 1.47 -23.25
CA ALA A 541 10.10 0.20 -23.24
C ALA A 541 10.13 -0.45 -24.63
N VAL A 542 10.88 -1.55 -24.78
CA VAL A 542 10.75 -2.39 -25.95
C VAL A 542 9.40 -3.14 -25.94
N TYR A 543 8.99 -3.68 -24.80
CA TYR A 543 7.68 -4.30 -24.60
C TYR A 543 7.06 -3.82 -23.30
N GLY A 544 5.72 -3.50 -23.35
CA GLY A 544 5.00 -2.98 -22.20
C GLY A 544 5.52 -1.63 -21.73
N GLY A 545 5.17 -0.56 -22.45
CA GLY A 545 5.66 0.79 -22.17
C GLY A 545 5.48 1.17 -20.68
N ALA A 546 4.32 0.86 -20.11
CA ALA A 546 4.10 0.99 -18.67
C ALA A 546 4.48 -0.28 -17.91
N MET A 547 3.98 -1.43 -18.33
CA MET A 547 4.04 -2.66 -17.52
C MET A 547 4.32 -3.92 -18.35
N GLU A 548 5.15 -4.81 -17.79
CA GLU A 548 5.20 -6.22 -18.18
C GLU A 548 4.61 -7.09 -17.08
N ILE A 549 3.84 -8.11 -17.48
CA ILE A 549 3.31 -9.14 -16.58
C ILE A 549 4.07 -10.45 -16.83
N GLY A 550 4.83 -10.92 -15.83
CA GLY A 550 5.44 -12.25 -15.82
C GLY A 550 4.42 -13.30 -15.39
N TRP A 551 4.59 -13.89 -14.22
CA TRP A 551 3.63 -14.83 -13.65
C TRP A 551 2.93 -14.24 -12.42
N GLY A 552 1.80 -14.81 -12.01
CA GLY A 552 1.01 -14.34 -10.87
C GLY A 552 -0.29 -13.66 -11.29
N THR A 553 -0.80 -12.84 -10.43
CA THR A 553 -2.05 -12.10 -10.64
C THR A 553 -1.81 -10.59 -10.59
N VAL A 554 -2.29 -9.88 -11.61
CA VAL A 554 -2.33 -8.42 -11.60
C VAL A 554 -3.77 -7.95 -11.55
N ARG A 555 -4.08 -7.06 -10.61
CA ARG A 555 -5.37 -6.40 -10.45
C ARG A 555 -5.20 -4.91 -10.62
N ILE A 556 -5.90 -4.34 -11.58
CA ILE A 556 -5.92 -2.90 -11.86
C ILE A 556 -7.34 -2.41 -11.61
N LYS A 557 -7.52 -1.42 -10.75
CA LYS A 557 -8.83 -0.93 -10.35
C LYS A 557 -8.78 0.52 -9.84
N GLY A 558 -9.92 1.03 -9.34
CA GLY A 558 -9.99 2.34 -8.68
C GLY A 558 -9.76 3.52 -9.63
N GLY A 559 -10.12 3.39 -10.92
CA GLY A 559 -9.95 4.45 -11.91
C GLY A 559 -8.49 4.68 -12.34
N ALA A 560 -7.64 3.66 -12.29
CA ALA A 560 -6.25 3.76 -12.74
C ALA A 560 -6.16 4.17 -14.22
N VAL A 561 -5.25 5.10 -14.56
CA VAL A 561 -5.08 5.65 -15.90
C VAL A 561 -3.76 5.22 -16.51
N PHE A 562 -3.80 4.67 -17.71
CA PHE A 562 -2.62 4.36 -18.53
C PHE A 562 -2.66 5.24 -19.78
N SER A 563 -1.77 6.23 -19.87
CA SER A 563 -1.79 7.21 -20.97
C SER A 563 -0.43 7.41 -21.61
N GLU A 564 -0.44 7.56 -22.94
CA GLU A 564 0.73 7.94 -23.75
C GLU A 564 1.97 7.03 -23.57
N ASN A 565 1.80 5.80 -23.04
CA ASN A 565 2.91 4.86 -22.91
C ASN A 565 3.29 4.29 -24.28
N VAL A 566 4.59 4.05 -24.51
CA VAL A 566 5.12 3.69 -25.80
C VAL A 566 5.94 2.40 -25.73
N ALA A 567 5.68 1.46 -26.66
CA ALA A 567 6.47 0.24 -26.81
C ALA A 567 6.43 -0.31 -28.25
N ASN A 568 7.16 -1.37 -28.53
CA ASN A 568 6.97 -2.13 -29.76
C ASN A 568 5.72 -3.03 -29.68
N ARG A 569 5.44 -3.61 -28.51
CA ARG A 569 4.23 -4.41 -28.28
C ARG A 569 3.60 -4.06 -26.94
N GLY A 570 2.27 -3.90 -26.94
CA GLY A 570 1.57 -3.47 -25.75
C GLY A 570 2.06 -2.10 -25.27
N GLY A 571 1.62 -1.02 -25.93
CA GLY A 571 2.07 0.33 -25.60
C GLY A 571 1.98 0.61 -24.10
N ALA A 572 0.92 0.11 -23.43
CA ALA A 572 0.78 0.16 -21.98
C ALA A 572 1.24 -1.17 -21.33
N ILE A 573 0.60 -2.30 -21.64
CA ILE A 573 0.82 -3.57 -20.94
C ILE A 573 1.23 -4.67 -21.93
N TYR A 574 2.25 -5.42 -21.55
CA TYR A 574 2.73 -6.59 -22.27
C TYR A 574 2.71 -7.84 -21.41
N ASN A 575 2.26 -8.94 -21.98
CA ASN A 575 2.37 -10.28 -21.42
C ASN A 575 2.64 -11.32 -22.51
N GLU A 576 3.76 -12.00 -22.42
CA GLU A 576 4.13 -13.15 -23.25
C GLU A 576 4.77 -14.27 -22.44
N CYS A 577 4.26 -14.53 -21.24
CA CYS A 577 4.78 -15.56 -20.34
C CYS A 577 3.96 -16.86 -20.42
N ASP A 578 4.61 -18.02 -20.46
CA ASP A 578 3.94 -19.33 -20.59
C ASP A 578 3.21 -19.81 -19.31
N ASP A 579 3.29 -19.09 -18.20
CA ASP A 579 2.82 -19.52 -16.87
C ASP A 579 1.36 -19.13 -16.54
N SER A 580 0.52 -18.91 -17.52
CA SER A 580 -0.93 -18.64 -17.34
C SER A 580 -1.28 -17.55 -16.32
N PRO A 581 -0.74 -16.34 -16.43
CA PRO A 581 -1.02 -15.25 -15.51
C PRO A 581 -2.50 -14.83 -15.54
N ALA A 582 -2.93 -14.11 -14.51
CA ALA A 582 -4.26 -13.52 -14.48
C ALA A 582 -4.17 -11.98 -14.49
N LEU A 583 -4.80 -11.34 -15.48
CA LEU A 583 -4.99 -9.90 -15.54
C LEU A 583 -6.46 -9.56 -15.35
N ARG A 584 -6.74 -8.74 -14.34
CA ARG A 584 -8.08 -8.25 -14.03
C ARG A 584 -8.08 -6.73 -13.97
N ILE A 585 -8.93 -6.09 -14.78
CA ILE A 585 -9.05 -4.63 -14.86
C ILE A 585 -10.51 -4.27 -14.62
N SER A 586 -10.77 -3.33 -13.72
CA SER A 586 -12.15 -2.97 -13.33
C SER A 586 -12.23 -1.55 -12.76
N GLU A 587 -13.45 -1.10 -12.49
CA GLU A 587 -13.71 0.12 -11.74
C GLU A 587 -13.19 1.39 -12.45
N ASP A 588 -13.73 1.64 -13.63
CA ASP A 588 -13.53 2.85 -14.45
C ASP A 588 -12.07 3.14 -14.86
N CYS A 589 -11.24 2.08 -14.99
CA CYS A 589 -9.87 2.26 -15.49
C CYS A 589 -9.85 2.70 -16.95
N GLU A 590 -8.86 3.52 -17.28
CA GLU A 590 -8.72 4.13 -18.61
C GLU A 590 -7.37 3.81 -19.27
N PHE A 591 -7.42 3.51 -20.56
CA PHE A 591 -6.24 3.33 -21.42
C PHE A 591 -6.34 4.31 -22.58
N ASN A 592 -5.55 5.41 -22.53
CA ASN A 592 -5.72 6.54 -23.42
C ASN A 592 -4.46 6.83 -24.23
N GLY A 593 -4.54 6.82 -25.57
CA GLY A 593 -3.46 7.27 -26.44
C GLY A 593 -2.16 6.47 -26.34
N ASN A 594 -2.17 5.25 -25.81
CA ASN A 594 -0.98 4.40 -25.76
C ASN A 594 -0.57 3.95 -27.16
N HIS A 595 0.72 3.85 -27.44
CA HIS A 595 1.25 3.60 -28.77
C HIS A 595 2.13 2.36 -28.84
N ALA A 596 1.89 1.51 -29.82
CA ALA A 596 2.78 0.41 -30.18
C ALA A 596 3.34 0.59 -31.59
N THR A 597 4.68 0.54 -31.73
CA THR A 597 5.30 0.53 -33.07
C THR A 597 5.17 -0.81 -33.81
N GLY A 598 4.64 -1.82 -33.13
CA GLY A 598 4.34 -3.14 -33.70
C GLY A 598 2.89 -3.55 -33.50
N TYR A 599 2.53 -4.11 -32.36
CA TYR A 599 1.21 -4.68 -32.11
C TYR A 599 0.63 -4.19 -30.77
N ALA A 600 -0.69 -3.95 -30.74
CA ALA A 600 -1.47 -3.61 -29.57
C ALA A 600 -1.09 -2.28 -28.93
N GLY A 601 -1.75 -1.22 -29.33
CA GLY A 601 -1.49 0.12 -28.81
C GLY A 601 -1.59 0.19 -27.28
N ALA A 602 -2.53 -0.55 -26.65
CA ALA A 602 -2.65 -0.61 -25.21
C ALA A 602 -2.15 -1.93 -24.60
N ILE A 603 -2.79 -3.07 -24.89
CA ILE A 603 -2.49 -4.34 -24.21
C ILE A 603 -2.17 -5.46 -25.20
N HIS A 604 -0.98 -6.02 -25.09
CA HIS A 604 -0.61 -7.28 -25.75
C HIS A 604 -0.64 -8.43 -24.74
N TYR A 605 -1.53 -9.39 -24.91
CA TYR A 605 -1.74 -10.51 -24.01
C TYR A 605 -1.73 -11.83 -24.78
N LYS A 606 -0.61 -12.55 -24.75
CA LYS A 606 -0.36 -13.68 -25.64
C LYS A 606 -0.07 -14.97 -24.89
N ASN A 607 -0.90 -15.43 -24.01
CA ASN A 607 -0.67 -16.77 -23.43
C ASN A 607 -1.92 -17.35 -22.81
N PRO A 608 -1.96 -18.65 -22.58
CA PRO A 608 -3.06 -19.25 -21.84
C PRO A 608 -3.10 -18.63 -20.42
N GLY A 609 -4.17 -17.95 -20.12
CA GLY A 609 -4.39 -17.27 -18.85
C GLY A 609 -5.78 -16.71 -18.78
N VAL A 610 -6.02 -15.89 -17.76
CA VAL A 610 -7.33 -15.28 -17.53
C VAL A 610 -7.24 -13.77 -17.71
N LEU A 611 -7.98 -13.26 -18.71
CA LEU A 611 -8.16 -11.83 -18.91
C LEU A 611 -9.61 -11.43 -18.60
N ARG A 612 -9.79 -10.53 -17.65
CA ARG A 612 -11.11 -10.00 -17.26
C ARG A 612 -11.06 -8.49 -17.23
N ILE A 613 -11.89 -7.84 -18.05
CA ILE A 613 -11.98 -6.38 -18.12
C ILE A 613 -13.44 -5.99 -17.94
N THR A 614 -13.70 -5.13 -16.96
CA THR A 614 -15.06 -4.73 -16.60
C THR A 614 -15.14 -3.24 -16.31
N ASP A 615 -16.15 -2.54 -16.86
CA ASP A 615 -16.38 -1.10 -16.63
C ASP A 615 -15.13 -0.24 -16.92
N CYS A 616 -14.54 -0.39 -18.11
CA CYS A 616 -13.27 0.29 -18.47
C CYS A 616 -13.37 0.93 -19.87
N THR A 617 -12.47 1.87 -20.13
CA THR A 617 -12.40 2.59 -21.41
C THR A 617 -11.03 2.43 -22.06
N PHE A 618 -11.03 2.13 -23.36
CA PHE A 618 -9.85 2.15 -24.24
C PHE A 618 -10.08 3.20 -25.33
N SER A 619 -9.34 4.31 -25.27
CA SER A 619 -9.58 5.48 -26.10
C SER A 619 -8.33 5.91 -26.85
N GLY A 620 -8.44 6.04 -28.18
CA GLY A 620 -7.38 6.61 -29.01
C GLY A 620 -6.04 5.85 -28.99
N ASN A 621 -6.01 4.61 -28.50
CA ASN A 621 -4.79 3.80 -28.55
C ASN A 621 -4.50 3.42 -30.00
N TYR A 622 -3.22 3.38 -30.36
CA TYR A 622 -2.88 3.08 -31.74
C TYR A 622 -1.62 2.23 -31.89
N SER A 623 -1.55 1.52 -33.01
CA SER A 623 -0.37 0.76 -33.40
C SER A 623 0.00 1.04 -34.84
N ASP A 624 1.30 1.10 -35.15
CA ASP A 624 1.82 1.17 -36.51
C ASP A 624 1.62 -0.16 -37.27
N GLY A 625 1.39 -1.25 -36.52
CA GLY A 625 1.00 -2.56 -37.02
C GLY A 625 -0.47 -2.88 -36.75
N ASP A 626 -0.74 -4.09 -36.30
CA ASP A 626 -2.09 -4.59 -36.03
C ASP A 626 -2.58 -4.31 -34.62
N SER A 627 -3.90 -4.26 -34.40
CA SER A 627 -4.58 -4.06 -33.10
C SER A 627 -4.34 -2.68 -32.48
N GLY A 628 -5.27 -1.76 -32.71
CA GLY A 628 -5.17 -0.41 -32.15
C GLY A 628 -5.15 -0.38 -30.63
N ALA A 629 -5.96 -1.23 -29.97
CA ALA A 629 -5.97 -1.32 -28.51
C ALA A 629 -5.43 -2.66 -28.00
N LEU A 630 -6.08 -3.79 -28.29
CA LEU A 630 -5.71 -5.08 -27.69
C LEU A 630 -5.37 -6.14 -28.75
N ASN A 631 -4.28 -6.87 -28.50
CA ASN A 631 -3.96 -8.11 -29.19
C ASN A 631 -3.95 -9.27 -28.17
N ILE A 632 -4.81 -10.28 -28.41
CA ILE A 632 -5.02 -11.36 -27.45
C ILE A 632 -4.92 -12.72 -28.16
N ASP A 633 -4.07 -13.61 -27.64
CA ASP A 633 -3.91 -14.97 -28.12
C ASP A 633 -4.02 -15.97 -26.96
N LYS A 634 -4.74 -17.08 -27.15
CA LYS A 634 -4.91 -18.23 -26.24
C LYS A 634 -5.54 -17.97 -24.88
N ALA A 635 -5.97 -16.76 -24.55
CA ALA A 635 -6.54 -16.45 -23.26
C ALA A 635 -8.03 -16.79 -23.15
N ASP A 636 -8.47 -17.16 -21.94
CA ASP A 636 -9.88 -17.13 -21.56
C ASP A 636 -10.22 -15.67 -21.19
N SER A 637 -10.95 -14.98 -22.08
CA SER A 637 -11.16 -13.54 -22.00
C SER A 637 -12.62 -13.17 -21.82
N LYS A 638 -12.90 -12.28 -20.88
CA LYS A 638 -14.23 -11.70 -20.69
C LYS A 638 -14.16 -10.19 -20.57
N PHE A 639 -14.98 -9.52 -21.40
CA PHE A 639 -15.16 -8.07 -21.41
C PHE A 639 -16.62 -7.76 -21.03
N THR A 640 -16.83 -6.93 -20.03
CA THR A 640 -18.18 -6.57 -19.57
C THR A 640 -18.28 -5.05 -19.43
N ARG A 641 -19.19 -4.42 -20.16
CA ARG A 641 -19.40 -2.97 -20.18
C ARG A 641 -18.11 -2.18 -20.48
N VAL A 642 -17.34 -2.64 -21.46
CA VAL A 642 -16.10 -1.99 -21.88
C VAL A 642 -16.35 -1.13 -23.11
N THR A 643 -15.78 0.06 -23.13
CA THR A 643 -15.85 0.99 -24.26
C THR A 643 -14.53 1.03 -24.99
N PHE A 644 -14.58 0.80 -26.31
CA PHE A 644 -13.47 0.95 -27.23
C PHE A 644 -13.79 2.07 -28.22
N THR A 645 -13.09 3.20 -28.12
CA THR A 645 -13.40 4.36 -28.94
C THR A 645 -12.18 4.96 -29.62
N GLY A 646 -12.26 5.15 -30.96
CA GLY A 646 -11.22 5.81 -31.72
C GLY A 646 -9.86 5.09 -31.75
N ASN A 647 -9.80 3.81 -31.41
CA ASN A 647 -8.56 3.05 -31.47
C ASN A 647 -8.20 2.75 -32.93
N HIS A 648 -6.90 2.71 -33.23
CA HIS A 648 -6.41 2.75 -34.60
C HIS A 648 -5.27 1.75 -34.84
N ALA A 649 -5.39 0.95 -35.89
CA ALA A 649 -4.33 0.09 -36.41
C ALA A 649 -3.94 0.52 -37.83
N ASP A 650 -2.66 0.86 -38.07
CA ASP A 650 -2.16 1.13 -39.40
C ASP A 650 -1.91 -0.13 -40.25
N GLY A 651 -1.81 -1.28 -39.58
CA GLY A 651 -1.67 -2.59 -40.20
C GLY A 651 -2.99 -3.22 -40.67
N ASP A 652 -2.95 -4.55 -40.83
CA ASP A 652 -3.94 -5.30 -41.55
C ASP A 652 -5.25 -5.55 -40.80
N ALA A 653 -5.25 -5.53 -39.46
CA ALA A 653 -6.37 -6.11 -38.72
C ALA A 653 -6.63 -5.47 -37.36
N GLY A 654 -7.90 -5.47 -36.97
CA GLY A 654 -8.36 -5.13 -35.63
C GLY A 654 -8.16 -3.66 -35.24
N GLY A 655 -8.99 -2.75 -35.70
CA GLY A 655 -8.91 -1.33 -35.32
C GLY A 655 -8.91 -1.14 -33.82
N ALA A 656 -9.71 -1.89 -33.06
CA ALA A 656 -9.63 -1.99 -31.62
C ALA A 656 -8.96 -3.29 -31.18
N LEU A 657 -9.49 -4.45 -31.57
CA LEU A 657 -9.02 -5.75 -31.10
C LEU A 657 -8.62 -6.69 -32.22
N TRP A 658 -7.52 -7.41 -32.02
CA TRP A 658 -7.24 -8.69 -32.65
C TRP A 658 -7.33 -9.81 -31.61
N ILE A 659 -8.17 -10.78 -31.86
CA ILE A 659 -8.34 -11.97 -31.04
C ILE A 659 -7.97 -13.21 -31.86
N ASP A 660 -7.12 -14.07 -31.30
CA ASP A 660 -6.66 -15.32 -31.87
C ASP A 660 -6.79 -16.44 -30.82
N SER A 661 -6.83 -17.65 -31.18
CA SER A 661 -6.90 -18.89 -30.39
C SER A 661 -7.31 -18.68 -28.93
N GLY A 662 -8.52 -19.00 -28.51
CA GLY A 662 -9.00 -18.79 -27.14
C GLY A 662 -10.50 -18.79 -27.05
N THR A 663 -11.03 -18.35 -25.89
CA THR A 663 -12.46 -18.14 -25.69
C THR A 663 -12.72 -16.69 -25.31
N TYR A 664 -13.70 -16.08 -25.96
CA TYR A 664 -13.96 -14.65 -25.83
C TYR A 664 -15.45 -14.39 -25.58
N LEU A 665 -15.72 -13.64 -24.51
CA LEU A 665 -17.05 -13.13 -24.23
C LEU A 665 -17.02 -11.60 -24.15
N PHE A 666 -17.76 -10.96 -25.04
CA PHE A 666 -18.06 -9.53 -25.00
C PHE A 666 -19.51 -9.34 -24.56
N ASP A 667 -19.72 -8.66 -23.45
CA ASP A 667 -21.02 -8.46 -22.83
C ASP A 667 -21.26 -6.97 -22.57
N ALA A 668 -22.27 -6.40 -23.20
CA ALA A 668 -22.64 -5.00 -23.10
C ALA A 668 -21.50 -4.01 -23.44
N CYS A 669 -20.62 -4.37 -24.38
CA CYS A 669 -19.48 -3.55 -24.79
C CYS A 669 -19.85 -2.60 -25.94
N ASN A 670 -19.14 -1.46 -26.02
CA ASN A 670 -19.34 -0.47 -27.08
C ASN A 670 -18.06 -0.28 -27.91
N PHE A 671 -18.20 -0.34 -29.21
CA PHE A 671 -17.11 -0.14 -30.17
C PHE A 671 -17.46 1.03 -31.08
N THR A 672 -16.78 2.16 -30.93
CA THR A 672 -17.14 3.38 -31.64
C THR A 672 -15.94 3.98 -32.37
N ASN A 673 -16.08 4.24 -33.68
CA ASN A 673 -15.08 4.91 -34.53
C ASN A 673 -13.68 4.26 -34.50
N ASN A 674 -13.58 2.97 -34.25
CA ASN A 674 -12.31 2.26 -34.32
C ASN A 674 -11.94 2.00 -35.79
N TYR A 675 -10.64 1.96 -36.09
CA TYR A 675 -10.18 1.99 -37.48
C TYR A 675 -8.99 1.04 -37.74
N SER A 676 -9.11 0.22 -38.78
CA SER A 676 -8.00 -0.53 -39.39
C SER A 676 -7.69 0.06 -40.76
N ALA A 677 -6.45 0.55 -40.97
CA ALA A 677 -6.11 1.37 -42.15
C ALA A 677 -5.83 0.58 -43.41
N ALA A 678 -5.04 -0.47 -43.34
CA ALA A 678 -4.51 -1.21 -44.47
C ALA A 678 -4.99 -2.67 -44.52
N GLY A 679 -4.56 -3.39 -45.49
CA GLY A 679 -4.60 -4.83 -45.56
C GLY A 679 -5.87 -5.53 -46.01
N THR A 680 -5.82 -6.87 -45.94
CA THR A 680 -6.84 -7.77 -46.46
C THR A 680 -7.68 -8.42 -45.37
N LYS A 681 -7.27 -8.32 -44.10
CA LYS A 681 -7.93 -8.99 -42.99
C LYS A 681 -9.12 -8.19 -42.46
N GLY A 682 -8.93 -6.92 -42.11
CA GLY A 682 -10.02 -6.01 -41.75
C GLY A 682 -10.42 -6.04 -40.27
N GLY A 683 -11.71 -5.81 -39.97
CA GLY A 683 -12.25 -5.67 -38.63
C GLY A 683 -11.97 -4.29 -38.03
N GLY A 684 -12.81 -3.29 -38.32
CA GLY A 684 -12.64 -1.94 -37.80
C GLY A 684 -12.72 -1.89 -36.27
N ALA A 685 -13.55 -2.71 -35.67
CA ALA A 685 -13.58 -2.95 -34.24
C ALA A 685 -12.84 -4.24 -33.88
N ILE A 686 -13.35 -5.39 -34.33
CA ILE A 686 -12.82 -6.71 -33.93
C ILE A 686 -12.36 -7.47 -35.21
N PHE A 687 -11.13 -7.93 -35.17
CA PHE A 687 -10.64 -8.99 -36.05
C PHE A 687 -10.50 -10.30 -35.26
N ALA A 688 -11.22 -11.33 -35.65
CA ALA A 688 -11.15 -12.64 -35.04
C ALA A 688 -10.50 -13.64 -35.99
N ASP A 689 -9.34 -14.18 -35.62
CA ASP A 689 -8.58 -15.18 -36.39
C ASP A 689 -8.42 -16.44 -35.55
N SER A 690 -8.71 -17.60 -36.13
CA SER A 690 -8.50 -18.92 -35.48
C SER A 690 -9.07 -19.07 -34.07
N SER A 691 -9.96 -18.17 -33.63
CA SER A 691 -10.52 -18.17 -32.27
C SER A 691 -11.29 -19.46 -31.98
N GLY A 692 -11.30 -19.93 -30.76
CA GLY A 692 -12.08 -21.07 -30.31
C GLY A 692 -13.56 -20.73 -30.30
N GLU A 693 -14.07 -20.14 -29.26
CA GLU A 693 -15.45 -19.66 -29.20
C GLU A 693 -15.44 -18.14 -28.93
N THR A 694 -16.14 -17.40 -29.78
CA THR A 694 -16.35 -15.96 -29.61
C THR A 694 -17.83 -15.67 -29.48
N ILE A 695 -18.18 -15.05 -28.36
CA ILE A 695 -19.54 -14.63 -28.04
C ILE A 695 -19.59 -13.11 -27.92
N ILE A 696 -20.50 -12.49 -28.62
CA ILE A 696 -20.76 -11.04 -28.60
C ILE A 696 -22.24 -10.87 -28.25
N GLN A 697 -22.52 -10.34 -27.07
CA GLN A 697 -23.91 -10.14 -26.62
C GLN A 697 -24.14 -8.71 -26.11
N SER A 698 -25.29 -8.17 -26.45
CA SER A 698 -25.75 -6.82 -26.03
C SER A 698 -24.74 -5.71 -26.35
N CYS A 699 -23.96 -5.87 -27.41
CA CYS A 699 -22.88 -4.96 -27.79
C CYS A 699 -23.32 -3.96 -28.88
N GLY A 700 -22.67 -2.79 -28.84
CA GLY A 700 -22.89 -1.74 -29.84
C GLY A 700 -21.67 -1.52 -30.73
N PHE A 701 -21.90 -1.38 -32.04
CA PHE A 701 -20.84 -1.12 -33.02
C PHE A 701 -21.24 0.08 -33.89
N SER A 702 -20.57 1.21 -33.75
CA SER A 702 -20.90 2.39 -34.52
C SER A 702 -19.69 3.08 -35.15
N GLY A 703 -19.80 3.45 -36.41
CA GLY A 703 -18.79 4.24 -37.12
C GLY A 703 -17.43 3.56 -37.27
N ASN A 704 -17.32 2.26 -37.01
CA ASN A 704 -16.07 1.52 -37.14
C ASN A 704 -15.70 1.33 -38.60
N LYS A 705 -14.41 1.27 -38.93
CA LYS A 705 -13.92 1.40 -40.29
C LYS A 705 -12.78 0.44 -40.58
N ALA A 706 -12.89 -0.31 -41.68
CA ALA A 706 -11.83 -1.18 -42.17
C ALA A 706 -11.94 -1.37 -43.71
N LYS A 707 -11.08 -2.20 -44.25
CA LYS A 707 -11.18 -2.65 -45.65
C LYS A 707 -12.21 -3.76 -45.84
N ARG A 708 -12.40 -4.59 -44.84
CA ARG A 708 -13.41 -5.68 -44.75
C ARG A 708 -13.98 -5.73 -43.36
N GLY A 709 -15.27 -6.00 -43.18
CA GLY A 709 -15.88 -6.01 -41.87
C GLY A 709 -15.66 -4.70 -41.12
N GLY A 710 -16.34 -3.63 -41.55
CA GLY A 710 -16.17 -2.32 -40.89
C GLY A 710 -16.31 -2.39 -39.40
N ALA A 711 -17.17 -3.27 -38.85
CA ALA A 711 -17.23 -3.61 -37.45
C ALA A 711 -16.43 -4.88 -37.14
N ILE A 712 -16.83 -6.02 -37.70
CA ILE A 712 -16.27 -7.34 -37.36
C ILE A 712 -15.74 -8.02 -38.61
N SER A 713 -14.54 -8.54 -38.56
CA SER A 713 -14.00 -9.48 -39.55
C SER A 713 -13.64 -10.80 -38.83
N ALA A 714 -14.40 -11.86 -39.18
CA ALA A 714 -14.12 -13.23 -38.74
C ALA A 714 -13.40 -13.97 -39.87
N TYR A 715 -12.11 -14.25 -39.64
CA TYR A 715 -11.25 -14.76 -40.69
C TYR A 715 -10.67 -16.14 -40.28
N GLU A 716 -11.06 -17.19 -41.05
CA GLU A 716 -10.57 -18.55 -40.89
C GLU A 716 -10.75 -19.16 -39.46
N ILE A 717 -11.89 -18.89 -38.80
CA ILE A 717 -12.25 -19.56 -37.53
C ILE A 717 -12.62 -21.03 -37.84
N THR A 718 -11.59 -21.85 -38.10
CA THR A 718 -11.76 -23.19 -38.68
C THR A 718 -12.20 -24.26 -37.69
N ASP A 719 -12.01 -24.05 -36.40
CA ASP A 719 -12.33 -24.98 -35.33
C ASP A 719 -13.27 -24.42 -34.27
N GLY A 720 -13.56 -23.13 -34.30
CA GLY A 720 -14.37 -22.40 -33.34
C GLY A 720 -15.75 -21.96 -33.85
N SER A 721 -16.31 -21.01 -33.11
CA SER A 721 -17.63 -20.42 -33.39
C SER A 721 -17.61 -18.90 -33.19
N LEU A 722 -18.47 -18.21 -33.93
CA LEU A 722 -18.81 -16.81 -33.68
C LEU A 722 -20.33 -16.70 -33.44
N PHE A 723 -20.69 -16.29 -32.24
CA PHE A 723 -22.08 -16.09 -31.84
C PHE A 723 -22.32 -14.63 -31.49
N ILE A 724 -23.32 -14.02 -32.12
CA ILE A 724 -23.67 -12.60 -31.91
C ILE A 724 -25.15 -12.55 -31.52
N ASP A 725 -25.47 -11.99 -30.38
CA ASP A 725 -26.82 -11.86 -29.87
C ASP A 725 -27.11 -10.46 -29.34
N ALA A 726 -28.37 -10.01 -29.52
CA ALA A 726 -28.90 -8.77 -28.97
C ALA A 726 -28.01 -7.53 -29.18
N SER A 727 -27.32 -7.48 -30.31
CA SER A 727 -26.34 -6.46 -30.60
C SER A 727 -26.81 -5.52 -31.71
N TRP A 728 -26.26 -4.32 -31.78
CA TRP A 728 -26.64 -3.35 -32.81
C TRP A 728 -25.41 -2.80 -33.56
N PHE A 729 -25.65 -2.49 -34.83
CA PHE A 729 -24.63 -2.04 -35.77
C PHE A 729 -25.13 -0.81 -36.53
N ALA A 730 -24.44 0.32 -36.42
CA ALA A 730 -24.85 1.56 -37.08
C ALA A 730 -23.69 2.29 -37.75
N GLY A 731 -23.82 2.64 -39.01
CA GLY A 731 -22.86 3.50 -39.72
C GLY A 731 -21.45 2.94 -39.83
N ASN A 732 -21.27 1.62 -39.71
CA ASN A 732 -19.96 1.01 -39.94
C ASN A 732 -19.65 0.98 -41.45
N TYR A 733 -18.38 1.13 -41.83
CA TYR A 733 -18.06 1.30 -43.23
C TYR A 733 -16.70 0.74 -43.66
N ILE A 734 -16.55 0.53 -44.97
CA ILE A 734 -15.30 0.12 -45.57
C ILE A 734 -14.62 1.30 -46.28
N ASN A 735 -13.26 1.34 -46.16
CA ASN A 735 -12.44 2.48 -46.63
C ASN A 735 -11.69 2.20 -47.94
N SER A 736 -12.00 1.10 -48.65
CA SER A 736 -11.25 0.66 -49.82
C SER A 736 -11.94 0.98 -51.11
N SER A 737 -11.15 1.22 -52.17
CA SER A 737 -11.61 1.44 -53.56
C SER A 737 -11.45 0.21 -54.48
N GLY A 738 -11.10 -0.99 -53.93
CA GLY A 738 -10.83 -2.21 -54.71
C GLY A 738 -12.07 -3.06 -54.97
N SER A 739 -11.94 -4.08 -55.82
CA SER A 739 -13.01 -5.02 -56.19
C SER A 739 -13.36 -6.05 -55.12
N ASP A 740 -12.60 -6.12 -54.02
CA ASP A 740 -12.71 -7.14 -52.98
C ASP A 740 -13.39 -6.61 -51.69
N ASN A 741 -14.25 -5.66 -51.82
CA ASN A 741 -14.83 -4.92 -50.69
C ASN A 741 -16.10 -5.62 -50.19
N ASN A 742 -15.98 -6.50 -49.25
CA ASN A 742 -17.08 -7.31 -48.75
C ASN A 742 -17.32 -7.07 -47.26
N GLY A 743 -18.59 -6.99 -46.86
CA GLY A 743 -19.02 -6.79 -45.47
C GLY A 743 -18.72 -5.40 -44.89
N THR A 744 -19.57 -4.41 -45.19
CA THR A 744 -19.40 -3.07 -44.56
C THR A 744 -19.53 -3.10 -43.04
N THR A 745 -20.23 -4.10 -42.53
CA THR A 745 -20.46 -4.30 -41.10
C THR A 745 -19.77 -5.58 -40.62
N ILE A 746 -20.17 -6.73 -41.15
CA ILE A 746 -19.62 -8.04 -40.82
C ILE A 746 -19.04 -8.70 -42.04
N TYR A 747 -17.80 -9.14 -41.98
CA TYR A 747 -17.15 -10.00 -42.98
C TYR A 747 -16.78 -11.33 -42.32
N CYS A 748 -17.25 -12.44 -42.87
CA CYS A 748 -17.03 -13.77 -42.33
C CYS A 748 -16.47 -14.70 -43.44
N LEU A 749 -15.24 -15.17 -43.25
CA LEU A 749 -14.58 -16.09 -44.18
C LEU A 749 -14.17 -17.37 -43.48
N LYS A 750 -14.66 -18.53 -43.99
CA LYS A 750 -14.29 -19.86 -43.46
C LYS A 750 -14.53 -20.11 -41.98
N THR A 751 -15.51 -19.45 -41.40
CA THR A 751 -15.91 -19.68 -40.01
C THR A 751 -16.71 -20.98 -39.92
N LYS A 752 -16.37 -21.86 -38.97
CA LYS A 752 -16.98 -23.18 -38.84
C LYS A 752 -18.44 -23.10 -38.42
N LYS A 753 -18.74 -22.30 -37.43
CA LYS A 753 -20.08 -22.07 -36.89
C LYS A 753 -20.36 -20.58 -36.76
N LEU A 754 -21.46 -20.12 -37.30
CA LEU A 754 -21.91 -18.73 -37.18
C LEU A 754 -23.37 -18.68 -36.75
N GLY A 755 -23.64 -17.94 -35.68
CA GLY A 755 -24.98 -17.62 -35.22
C GLY A 755 -25.14 -16.11 -35.01
N ILE A 756 -26.22 -15.52 -35.62
CA ILE A 756 -26.57 -14.10 -35.37
C ILE A 756 -28.03 -14.08 -34.97
N ASN A 757 -28.36 -13.52 -33.82
CA ASN A 757 -29.73 -13.49 -33.28
C ASN A 757 -30.04 -12.14 -32.65
N ASN A 758 -31.28 -11.68 -32.73
CA ASN A 758 -31.75 -10.45 -32.07
C ASN A 758 -30.93 -9.18 -32.42
N CYS A 759 -30.38 -9.08 -33.61
CA CYS A 759 -29.50 -7.98 -33.98
C CYS A 759 -30.19 -6.94 -34.88
N SER A 760 -29.86 -5.67 -34.67
CA SER A 760 -30.33 -4.57 -35.51
C SER A 760 -29.19 -3.95 -36.31
N PHE A 761 -29.42 -3.69 -37.58
CA PHE A 761 -28.43 -3.15 -38.48
C PHE A 761 -28.96 -1.91 -39.19
N LYS A 762 -28.17 -0.83 -39.20
CA LYS A 762 -28.48 0.44 -39.82
C LYS A 762 -27.30 0.97 -40.62
N ASP A 763 -27.57 1.37 -41.88
CA ASP A 763 -26.69 2.18 -42.74
C ASP A 763 -25.21 1.76 -42.78
N GLY A 764 -24.90 0.70 -43.52
CA GLY A 764 -23.52 0.42 -43.91
C GLY A 764 -23.09 1.37 -45.03
N THR A 765 -21.91 2.00 -44.92
CA THR A 765 -21.39 2.93 -45.93
C THR A 765 -20.03 2.52 -46.46
N TYR A 766 -19.65 3.02 -47.65
CA TYR A 766 -18.31 2.86 -48.18
C TYR A 766 -17.77 4.13 -48.85
N ASN A 767 -16.48 4.24 -49.04
CA ASN A 767 -15.82 5.53 -49.29
C ASN A 767 -15.61 5.91 -50.73
N SER A 768 -15.57 5.01 -51.70
CA SER A 768 -15.52 5.35 -53.15
C SER A 768 -15.52 4.16 -54.10
N GLY A 769 -15.98 4.33 -55.31
CA GLY A 769 -15.99 3.34 -56.40
C GLY A 769 -17.36 2.85 -56.77
N ASP A 770 -17.45 2.01 -57.82
CA ASP A 770 -18.71 1.40 -58.33
C ASP A 770 -18.90 -0.04 -57.84
N ASN A 771 -18.35 -0.40 -56.72
CA ASN A 771 -18.29 -1.79 -56.25
C ASN A 771 -19.41 -2.14 -55.29
N LYS A 772 -19.67 -3.46 -55.16
CA LYS A 772 -20.62 -4.03 -54.21
C LYS A 772 -20.24 -3.72 -52.79
N CYS A 773 -21.19 -3.43 -51.93
CA CYS A 773 -21.01 -3.20 -50.52
C CYS A 773 -22.11 -3.92 -49.74
N ASP A 774 -21.89 -5.20 -49.48
CA ASP A 774 -22.80 -5.96 -48.66
C ASP A 774 -22.67 -5.55 -47.17
N TRP A 775 -23.76 -5.52 -46.42
CA TRP A 775 -23.67 -5.23 -44.98
C TRP A 775 -23.08 -6.42 -44.23
N ILE A 776 -23.62 -7.59 -44.47
CA ILE A 776 -23.10 -8.85 -43.92
C ILE A 776 -22.67 -9.71 -45.11
N TYR A 777 -21.39 -10.02 -45.18
CA TYR A 777 -20.83 -10.93 -46.21
C TYR A 777 -20.33 -12.21 -45.54
N ILE A 778 -20.83 -13.37 -45.97
CA ILE A 778 -20.46 -14.66 -45.41
C ILE A 778 -19.97 -15.56 -46.57
N ASP A 779 -18.70 -16.01 -46.48
CA ASP A 779 -18.14 -17.03 -47.35
C ASP A 779 -17.80 -18.28 -46.53
N GLY A 780 -18.55 -19.33 -46.70
CA GLY A 780 -18.37 -20.61 -46.04
C GLY A 780 -17.05 -21.28 -46.36
N GLY A 781 -16.42 -20.90 -47.50
CA GLY A 781 -15.14 -21.46 -47.93
C GLY A 781 -15.14 -22.98 -47.97
N SER A 782 -14.30 -23.63 -47.16
CA SER A 782 -14.23 -25.09 -47.01
C SER A 782 -14.51 -25.58 -45.61
N LYS A 783 -14.98 -24.72 -44.71
CA LYS A 783 -15.00 -25.00 -43.29
C LYS A 783 -16.37 -24.87 -42.61
N MET A 784 -17.27 -24.05 -43.16
CA MET A 784 -18.57 -23.81 -42.53
C MET A 784 -19.40 -25.07 -42.45
N THR A 785 -19.95 -25.36 -41.31
CA THR A 785 -20.83 -26.48 -41.01
C THR A 785 -22.22 -26.07 -40.54
N GLU A 786 -22.31 -24.93 -39.89
CA GLU A 786 -23.50 -24.41 -39.24
C GLU A 786 -23.64 -22.90 -39.49
N LEU A 787 -24.81 -22.49 -39.98
CA LEU A 787 -25.14 -21.08 -40.19
C LEU A 787 -26.61 -20.81 -39.83
N VAL A 788 -26.82 -19.89 -38.88
CA VAL A 788 -28.15 -19.41 -38.55
C VAL A 788 -28.18 -17.89 -38.39
N ILE A 789 -29.17 -17.25 -39.01
CA ILE A 789 -29.48 -15.82 -38.76
C ILE A 789 -30.95 -15.75 -38.38
N SER A 790 -31.24 -15.19 -37.21
CA SER A 790 -32.60 -15.24 -36.65
C SER A 790 -32.94 -13.94 -35.88
N ASN A 791 -34.22 -13.59 -35.94
CA ASN A 791 -34.80 -12.43 -35.26
C ASN A 791 -34.07 -11.10 -35.54
N CYS A 792 -33.36 -10.98 -36.65
CA CYS A 792 -32.61 -9.80 -37.02
C CYS A 792 -33.42 -8.79 -37.84
N THR A 793 -33.11 -7.52 -37.71
CA THR A 793 -33.69 -6.41 -38.46
C THR A 793 -32.62 -5.69 -39.24
N LEU A 794 -32.65 -5.77 -40.55
CA LEU A 794 -31.78 -5.13 -41.52
C LEU A 794 -32.64 -4.20 -42.39
N ILE A 795 -32.67 -2.92 -42.16
CA ILE A 795 -33.45 -1.94 -42.93
C ILE A 795 -32.54 -0.79 -43.35
N GLY A 796 -32.41 -0.58 -44.63
CA GLY A 796 -31.62 0.50 -45.18
C GLY A 796 -31.11 0.25 -46.59
N ALA A 797 -30.14 1.04 -46.98
CA ALA A 797 -29.48 0.91 -48.27
C ALA A 797 -27.99 0.95 -48.12
N CYS A 798 -27.26 0.18 -48.92
CA CYS A 798 -25.83 0.39 -49.07
C CYS A 798 -25.58 1.80 -49.67
N ARG A 799 -24.83 2.64 -48.98
CA ARG A 799 -24.63 4.04 -49.36
C ARG A 799 -23.15 4.37 -49.58
N LYS A 800 -22.89 5.19 -50.59
CA LYS A 800 -21.58 5.85 -50.73
C LYS A 800 -21.43 6.96 -49.66
N SER A 801 -20.23 7.29 -49.25
CA SER A 801 -19.95 8.40 -48.37
C SER A 801 -20.50 9.76 -48.88
N SER A 802 -20.80 9.82 -50.18
CA SER A 802 -21.44 10.99 -50.84
C SER A 802 -22.97 10.98 -50.78
N SER A 803 -23.59 10.19 -49.96
CA SER A 803 -25.06 10.04 -49.85
C SER A 803 -25.75 9.44 -51.11
N ALA A 804 -24.98 8.94 -52.09
CA ALA A 804 -25.53 8.23 -53.24
C ALA A 804 -25.62 6.74 -52.97
N ASN A 805 -26.67 6.06 -53.45
CA ASN A 805 -26.77 4.63 -53.39
C ASN A 805 -25.71 3.94 -54.27
N CYS A 806 -25.30 2.73 -53.90
CA CYS A 806 -24.43 1.89 -54.72
C CYS A 806 -25.05 1.62 -56.09
N THR A 807 -24.24 1.47 -57.12
CA THR A 807 -24.72 1.36 -58.47
C THR A 807 -24.81 -0.08 -58.99
N ASN A 808 -24.22 -1.04 -58.31
CA ASN A 808 -24.10 -2.44 -58.76
C ASN A 808 -24.44 -3.42 -57.62
N GLY A 809 -25.70 -3.89 -57.56
CA GLY A 809 -26.18 -5.09 -56.85
C GLY A 809 -25.47 -5.30 -55.48
N SER A 810 -25.75 -4.45 -54.53
CA SER A 810 -25.25 -4.58 -53.16
C SER A 810 -26.35 -5.08 -52.25
N GLU A 811 -26.06 -6.10 -51.47
CA GLU A 811 -27.04 -6.82 -50.68
C GLU A 811 -26.88 -6.45 -49.17
N LEU A 812 -27.98 -6.48 -48.42
CA LEU A 812 -27.90 -6.36 -46.96
C LEU A 812 -27.30 -7.63 -46.35
N LEU A 813 -27.61 -8.79 -46.97
CA LEU A 813 -27.03 -10.08 -46.57
C LEU A 813 -26.61 -10.86 -47.81
N TYR A 814 -25.33 -11.21 -47.91
CA TYR A 814 -24.75 -12.05 -48.95
C TYR A 814 -24.14 -13.32 -48.38
N VAL A 815 -24.56 -14.49 -48.88
CA VAL A 815 -24.06 -15.81 -48.41
C VAL A 815 -23.50 -16.61 -49.56
N LEU A 816 -22.23 -16.97 -49.49
CA LEU A 816 -21.54 -17.82 -50.48
C LEU A 816 -21.19 -19.17 -49.83
N LYS A 817 -21.56 -20.25 -50.50
CA LYS A 817 -21.27 -21.61 -50.03
C LYS A 817 -19.77 -21.94 -50.01
N GLY A 818 -19.04 -21.46 -51.02
CA GLY A 818 -17.67 -21.93 -51.26
C GLY A 818 -17.65 -23.43 -51.61
N SER A 819 -16.75 -24.18 -51.03
CA SER A 819 -16.67 -25.65 -51.12
C SER A 819 -17.26 -26.41 -49.93
N SER A 820 -17.88 -25.69 -48.99
CA SER A 820 -18.53 -26.25 -47.79
C SER A 820 -19.85 -26.96 -48.14
N SER A 821 -20.35 -27.79 -47.22
CA SER A 821 -21.66 -28.41 -47.28
C SER A 821 -22.41 -28.04 -45.99
N PHE A 822 -23.22 -27.01 -46.07
CA PHE A 822 -24.11 -26.56 -45.01
C PHE A 822 -25.40 -26.02 -45.56
N ASP A 823 -26.46 -26.06 -44.74
CA ASP A 823 -27.70 -25.34 -44.99
C ASP A 823 -27.66 -23.99 -44.22
N PHE A 824 -28.19 -22.95 -44.84
CA PHE A 824 -28.37 -21.65 -44.19
C PHE A 824 -29.78 -21.57 -43.60
N TYR A 825 -29.87 -21.46 -42.27
CA TYR A 825 -31.15 -21.26 -41.59
C TYR A 825 -31.41 -19.76 -41.38
N CYS A 826 -32.44 -19.27 -42.08
CA CYS A 826 -32.88 -17.88 -42.02
C CYS A 826 -34.25 -17.80 -41.36
N ILE A 827 -34.36 -17.28 -40.13
CA ILE A 827 -35.55 -17.49 -39.31
C ILE A 827 -36.05 -16.17 -38.71
N ASN A 828 -37.27 -15.81 -39.00
CA ASN A 828 -37.97 -14.69 -38.32
C ASN A 828 -37.26 -13.32 -38.47
N ASN A 829 -36.65 -13.06 -39.62
CA ASN A 829 -35.91 -11.81 -39.89
C ASN A 829 -36.72 -10.79 -40.68
N ILE A 830 -36.34 -9.51 -40.57
CA ILE A 830 -36.78 -8.41 -41.47
C ILE A 830 -35.58 -7.94 -42.26
N ILE A 831 -35.58 -8.09 -43.58
CA ILE A 831 -34.44 -7.73 -44.42
C ILE A 831 -34.99 -6.86 -45.57
N ILE A 832 -34.97 -5.54 -45.39
CA ILE A 832 -35.59 -4.57 -46.29
C ILE A 832 -34.55 -3.63 -46.88
N SER A 833 -34.16 -3.83 -48.11
CA SER A 833 -33.39 -2.86 -48.88
C SER A 833 -34.28 -1.69 -49.31
N THR A 834 -33.82 -0.48 -48.94
CA THR A 834 -34.45 0.79 -49.37
C THR A 834 -33.71 1.42 -50.54
N GLY A 835 -32.75 0.69 -51.16
CA GLY A 835 -31.93 1.14 -52.26
C GLY A 835 -32.67 1.13 -53.64
N LYS A 836 -31.87 1.13 -54.68
CA LYS A 836 -32.42 1.05 -56.05
C LYS A 836 -32.93 -0.39 -56.36
N ALA A 837 -33.82 -0.52 -57.29
CA ALA A 837 -34.50 -1.73 -57.72
C ALA A 837 -33.59 -2.92 -58.19
N ALA A 838 -32.25 -2.76 -58.14
CA ALA A 838 -31.27 -3.78 -58.46
C ALA A 838 -30.54 -4.31 -57.20
N ASP A 839 -30.84 -3.77 -56.01
CA ASP A 839 -30.22 -4.18 -54.75
C ASP A 839 -31.14 -5.16 -54.04
N ASP A 840 -30.72 -6.42 -53.91
CA ASP A 840 -31.48 -7.43 -53.21
C ASP A 840 -31.31 -7.24 -51.68
N GLY A 841 -32.37 -7.52 -50.94
CA GLY A 841 -32.26 -7.60 -49.46
C GLY A 841 -31.35 -8.74 -49.07
N MET A 842 -31.49 -9.88 -49.76
CA MET A 842 -30.64 -11.06 -49.52
C MET A 842 -30.25 -11.75 -50.84
N TRP A 843 -28.96 -12.13 -50.95
CA TRP A 843 -28.45 -12.92 -52.07
C TRP A 843 -27.68 -14.16 -51.59
N VAL A 844 -27.94 -15.32 -52.15
CA VAL A 844 -27.24 -16.57 -51.82
C VAL A 844 -26.62 -17.18 -53.07
N ASN A 845 -25.44 -17.82 -52.91
CA ASN A 845 -24.73 -18.49 -54.00
C ASN A 845 -24.41 -19.94 -53.65
N GLY A 846 -25.09 -20.87 -54.28
CA GLY A 846 -24.91 -22.30 -54.12
C GLY A 846 -25.32 -22.89 -52.77
N VAL A 847 -25.98 -22.14 -51.91
CA VAL A 847 -26.42 -22.58 -50.56
C VAL A 847 -27.87 -22.99 -50.57
N SER A 848 -28.22 -24.07 -49.87
CA SER A 848 -29.60 -24.42 -49.57
C SER A 848 -30.11 -23.57 -48.39
N VAL A 849 -31.19 -22.83 -48.61
CA VAL A 849 -31.77 -21.95 -47.58
C VAL A 849 -32.97 -22.60 -46.94
N LYS A 850 -32.93 -22.79 -45.64
CA LYS A 850 -34.07 -23.17 -44.79
C LYS A 850 -34.64 -21.90 -44.18
N GLU A 851 -35.73 -21.41 -44.75
CA GLU A 851 -36.27 -20.08 -44.39
C GLU A 851 -37.64 -20.22 -43.71
N TYR A 852 -37.81 -19.52 -42.60
CA TYR A 852 -39.05 -19.53 -41.85
C TYR A 852 -39.42 -18.14 -41.40
N ASN A 853 -40.61 -17.70 -41.80
CA ASN A 853 -41.26 -16.50 -41.27
C ASN A 853 -40.48 -15.17 -41.45
N ASN A 854 -39.73 -15.04 -42.55
CA ASN A 854 -38.97 -13.85 -42.84
C ASN A 854 -39.77 -12.86 -43.71
N ILE A 855 -39.39 -11.58 -43.65
CA ILE A 855 -39.88 -10.50 -44.49
C ILE A 855 -38.72 -9.95 -45.30
N TYR A 856 -38.84 -9.98 -46.62
CA TYR A 856 -37.82 -9.53 -47.57
C TYR A 856 -38.35 -8.42 -48.46
N SER A 857 -37.54 -7.41 -48.79
CA SER A 857 -37.79 -6.54 -49.94
C SER A 857 -37.59 -7.30 -51.25
N SER A 858 -36.52 -8.08 -51.32
CA SER A 858 -36.18 -8.99 -52.40
C SER A 858 -35.24 -10.06 -51.94
N ARG A 859 -35.19 -11.18 -52.62
CA ARG A 859 -34.22 -12.26 -52.45
C ARG A 859 -33.84 -12.83 -53.81
N GLY A 860 -32.58 -13.19 -53.95
CA GLY A 860 -32.05 -13.76 -55.16
C GLY A 860 -30.97 -14.80 -54.91
N GLY A 861 -30.47 -15.42 -55.97
CA GLY A 861 -29.38 -16.37 -55.83
C GLY A 861 -28.83 -16.85 -57.16
N SER A 862 -27.66 -17.47 -57.16
CA SER A 862 -26.98 -18.06 -58.27
C SER A 862 -26.47 -19.47 -57.91
N ASN A 863 -26.13 -20.28 -58.95
CA ASN A 863 -25.65 -21.65 -58.78
C ASN A 863 -26.69 -22.57 -58.07
N ASP A 864 -27.93 -22.47 -58.47
CA ASP A 864 -29.08 -23.32 -58.09
C ASP A 864 -29.33 -23.33 -56.54
N PRO A 865 -29.58 -22.21 -55.90
CA PRO A 865 -29.97 -22.19 -54.50
C PRO A 865 -31.35 -22.86 -54.38
N THR A 866 -31.49 -23.69 -53.34
CA THR A 866 -32.81 -24.22 -52.96
C THR A 866 -33.41 -23.41 -51.83
N TRP A 867 -34.68 -23.06 -51.94
CA TRP A 867 -35.45 -22.34 -50.97
C TRP A 867 -36.54 -23.28 -50.40
N ASP A 868 -36.37 -23.62 -49.12
CA ASP A 868 -37.25 -24.55 -48.42
C ASP A 868 -37.70 -23.92 -47.10
N GLY A 869 -38.97 -23.71 -46.92
CA GLY A 869 -39.56 -23.13 -45.70
C GLY A 869 -40.99 -22.61 -45.89
N SER A 870 -41.50 -21.95 -44.86
CA SER A 870 -42.88 -21.46 -44.80
C SER A 870 -43.00 -20.11 -44.09
N GLY A 871 -44.07 -19.38 -44.35
CA GLY A 871 -44.40 -18.14 -43.68
C GLY A 871 -43.65 -16.91 -44.18
N ASN A 872 -42.82 -17.06 -45.22
CA ASN A 872 -42.02 -15.99 -45.78
C ASN A 872 -42.84 -15.05 -46.67
N ILE A 873 -42.50 -13.76 -46.64
CA ILE A 873 -43.10 -12.71 -47.47
C ILE A 873 -42.00 -12.02 -48.25
N THR A 874 -42.20 -11.97 -49.57
CA THR A 874 -41.32 -11.24 -50.47
C THR A 874 -42.13 -10.13 -51.14
N ASP A 875 -41.74 -8.90 -50.97
CA ASP A 875 -42.30 -7.72 -51.66
C ASP A 875 -41.21 -7.06 -52.48
N GLY A 876 -41.25 -7.28 -53.78
CA GLY A 876 -40.23 -6.78 -54.71
C GLY A 876 -40.15 -5.26 -54.86
N SER A 877 -40.99 -4.50 -54.15
CA SER A 877 -40.97 -3.03 -54.12
C SER A 877 -40.46 -2.44 -52.82
N GLY A 878 -40.02 -3.27 -51.84
CA GLY A 878 -39.75 -2.82 -50.52
C GLY A 878 -41.01 -2.30 -49.82
N ASN A 879 -41.58 -3.03 -48.92
CA ASN A 879 -42.80 -2.61 -48.27
C ASN A 879 -42.67 -1.18 -47.67
N SER A 880 -43.52 -0.28 -48.22
CA SER A 880 -43.44 1.15 -47.86
C SER A 880 -43.65 1.41 -46.36
N THR A 881 -44.36 0.53 -45.65
CA THR A 881 -44.61 0.63 -44.23
C THR A 881 -43.33 0.29 -43.42
N LEU A 882 -42.63 -0.80 -43.75
CA LEU A 882 -41.43 -1.24 -43.04
C LEU A 882 -40.20 -0.41 -43.43
N SER A 883 -40.09 0.00 -44.69
CA SER A 883 -39.02 0.89 -45.14
C SER A 883 -39.11 2.33 -44.56
N ALA A 884 -40.31 2.69 -44.06
CA ALA A 884 -40.53 3.96 -43.37
C ALA A 884 -40.27 3.91 -41.86
N LEU A 885 -39.93 2.73 -41.27
CA LEU A 885 -39.56 2.65 -39.87
C LEU A 885 -38.35 3.49 -39.59
N SER A 886 -38.44 4.31 -38.53
CA SER A 886 -37.34 5.14 -38.06
C SER A 886 -36.47 4.35 -37.08
N TRP A 887 -35.19 4.53 -37.20
CA TRP A 887 -34.23 4.05 -36.19
C TRP A 887 -34.42 4.82 -34.90
N ASP A 888 -34.57 4.12 -33.79
CA ASP A 888 -34.55 4.72 -32.48
C ASP A 888 -33.08 4.87 -32.03
N PRO A 889 -32.56 6.09 -31.85
CA PRO A 889 -31.17 6.28 -31.49
C PRO A 889 -30.88 5.97 -30.01
N ASP A 890 -31.88 5.94 -29.15
CA ASP A 890 -31.72 5.68 -27.73
C ASP A 890 -31.70 4.18 -27.45
N ASP A 891 -32.65 3.44 -28.02
CA ASP A 891 -32.76 1.99 -27.89
C ASP A 891 -32.00 1.19 -28.96
N HIS A 892 -31.52 1.82 -30.00
CA HIS A 892 -30.80 1.21 -31.14
C HIS A 892 -31.56 0.10 -31.84
N VAL A 893 -32.87 0.25 -32.00
CA VAL A 893 -33.77 -0.69 -32.64
C VAL A 893 -34.64 0.01 -33.69
N TYR A 894 -35.38 -0.78 -34.47
CA TYR A 894 -36.49 -0.33 -35.30
C TYR A 894 -37.81 -0.69 -34.61
N PRO A 895 -38.42 0.22 -33.84
CA PRO A 895 -39.66 -0.09 -33.14
C PRO A 895 -40.77 -0.36 -34.15
N TRP A 896 -41.37 -1.54 -34.11
CA TRP A 896 -42.49 -1.96 -34.92
C TRP A 896 -43.44 -2.85 -34.11
N ASP A 897 -44.68 -2.44 -34.06
CA ASP A 897 -45.75 -3.13 -33.31
C ASP A 897 -46.39 -4.32 -34.05
N GLY A 898 -45.82 -4.74 -35.17
CA GLY A 898 -46.37 -5.84 -35.94
C GLY A 898 -47.60 -5.47 -36.78
N THR A 899 -47.95 -4.19 -36.89
CA THR A 899 -49.12 -3.73 -37.69
C THR A 899 -48.74 -3.27 -39.10
N GLY A 900 -49.74 -3.12 -39.93
CA GLY A 900 -49.56 -2.61 -41.29
C GLY A 900 -49.08 -3.63 -42.32
N PHE A 901 -48.88 -4.88 -41.93
CA PHE A 901 -48.45 -5.95 -42.84
C PHE A 901 -49.01 -7.31 -42.45
N SER A 902 -49.39 -8.13 -43.46
CA SER A 902 -49.89 -9.50 -43.20
C SER A 902 -48.74 -10.48 -43.23
N TYR A 903 -48.39 -11.03 -42.06
CA TYR A 903 -47.32 -12.03 -41.88
C TYR A 903 -47.81 -13.21 -41.04
N THR A 904 -47.07 -14.30 -41.09
CA THR A 904 -47.33 -15.48 -40.25
C THR A 904 -46.38 -15.40 -39.04
N LYS A 905 -46.91 -15.55 -37.86
CA LYS A 905 -46.10 -15.58 -36.61
C LYS A 905 -45.50 -16.98 -36.42
N ILE A 906 -44.22 -17.02 -35.91
CA ILE A 906 -43.57 -18.30 -35.58
C ILE A 906 -43.82 -18.62 -34.08
N SER A 907 -44.10 -19.91 -33.78
CA SER A 907 -44.19 -20.33 -32.38
C SER A 907 -42.80 -20.49 -31.73
N ALA A 908 -42.69 -20.29 -30.43
CA ALA A 908 -41.46 -20.52 -29.67
C ALA A 908 -40.87 -21.92 -29.91
N THR A 909 -41.76 -22.96 -29.95
CA THR A 909 -41.32 -24.34 -30.19
C THR A 909 -40.79 -24.53 -31.63
N THR A 910 -41.43 -23.94 -32.64
CA THR A 910 -40.95 -24.01 -34.03
C THR A 910 -39.62 -23.27 -34.16
N PHE A 911 -39.48 -22.11 -33.56
CA PHE A 911 -38.26 -21.35 -33.54
C PHE A 911 -37.09 -22.15 -32.89
N ALA A 912 -37.29 -22.69 -31.68
CA ALA A 912 -36.29 -23.51 -31.01
C ALA A 912 -35.87 -24.73 -31.83
N THR A 913 -36.81 -25.39 -32.52
CA THR A 913 -36.53 -26.54 -33.39
C THR A 913 -35.66 -26.13 -34.59
N GLN A 914 -35.95 -25.00 -35.23
CA GLN A 914 -35.18 -24.52 -36.36
C GLN A 914 -33.79 -23.99 -35.93
N MET A 915 -33.68 -23.36 -34.81
CA MET A 915 -32.39 -22.94 -34.22
C MET A 915 -31.50 -24.15 -33.94
N ASP A 916 -32.06 -25.22 -33.40
CA ASP A 916 -31.32 -26.45 -33.11
C ASP A 916 -30.79 -27.10 -34.40
N ALA A 917 -31.60 -27.14 -35.42
CA ALA A 917 -31.20 -27.64 -36.72
C ALA A 917 -30.15 -26.75 -37.41
N GLY A 918 -30.22 -25.42 -37.22
CA GLY A 918 -29.31 -24.46 -37.83
C GLY A 918 -27.96 -24.37 -37.14
N CYS A 919 -27.95 -24.30 -35.81
CA CYS A 919 -26.76 -24.29 -35.01
C CYS A 919 -27.10 -24.70 -33.56
N SER A 920 -26.98 -25.99 -33.27
CA SER A 920 -27.34 -26.53 -31.96
C SER A 920 -26.49 -25.98 -30.83
N ALA A 921 -25.24 -25.68 -31.07
CA ALA A 921 -24.34 -25.07 -30.07
C ALA A 921 -24.80 -23.65 -29.70
N PHE A 922 -25.17 -22.84 -30.67
CA PHE A 922 -25.69 -21.50 -30.43
C PHE A 922 -27.03 -21.52 -29.69
N LYS A 923 -27.96 -22.40 -30.12
CA LYS A 923 -29.21 -22.61 -29.39
C LYS A 923 -28.96 -22.99 -27.92
N THR A 924 -28.10 -23.97 -27.68
CA THR A 924 -27.77 -24.42 -26.31
C THR A 924 -27.21 -23.29 -25.47
N TRP A 925 -26.32 -22.47 -26.04
CA TRP A 925 -25.82 -21.30 -25.36
C TRP A 925 -26.93 -20.28 -25.03
N LEU A 926 -27.79 -19.93 -25.98
CA LEU A 926 -28.94 -19.04 -25.76
C LEU A 926 -29.87 -19.56 -24.65
N GLU A 927 -30.13 -20.88 -24.60
CA GLU A 927 -30.94 -21.50 -23.54
C GLU A 927 -30.26 -21.43 -22.17
N THR A 928 -28.96 -21.69 -22.11
CA THR A 928 -28.17 -21.66 -20.88
C THR A 928 -28.15 -20.27 -20.26
N GLU A 929 -28.01 -19.24 -21.09
CA GLU A 929 -28.04 -17.85 -20.68
C GLU A 929 -29.46 -17.27 -20.51
N GLY A 930 -30.50 -18.07 -20.74
CA GLY A 930 -31.90 -17.64 -20.68
C GLY A 930 -32.32 -16.65 -21.78
N ARG A 931 -31.58 -16.62 -22.90
CA ARG A 931 -31.70 -15.61 -23.97
C ARG A 931 -32.51 -16.09 -25.18
N LEU A 932 -32.87 -17.36 -25.26
CA LEU A 932 -33.53 -17.90 -26.45
C LEU A 932 -34.88 -17.20 -26.74
N ASN A 933 -35.61 -16.81 -25.72
CA ASN A 933 -36.95 -16.23 -25.80
C ASN A 933 -37.00 -14.73 -25.47
N ILE A 934 -35.91 -14.04 -25.53
CA ILE A 934 -35.87 -12.58 -25.29
C ILE A 934 -35.57 -11.83 -26.59
N ASP A 935 -35.95 -10.55 -26.66
CA ASP A 935 -35.63 -9.66 -27.77
C ASP A 935 -34.31 -8.89 -27.50
N GLN A 936 -33.95 -8.00 -28.45
CA GLN A 936 -32.73 -7.20 -28.32
C GLN A 936 -32.71 -6.31 -27.07
N LEU A 937 -33.84 -5.84 -26.60
CA LEU A 937 -33.97 -5.01 -25.40
C LEU A 937 -34.05 -5.82 -24.09
N GLY A 938 -34.00 -7.16 -24.16
CA GLY A 938 -34.11 -8.04 -23.00
C GLY A 938 -35.54 -8.42 -22.61
N ASN A 939 -36.54 -7.99 -23.37
CA ASN A 939 -37.94 -8.33 -23.08
C ASN A 939 -38.26 -9.79 -23.47
N ASN A 940 -39.05 -10.46 -22.66
CA ASN A 940 -39.48 -11.82 -22.96
C ASN A 940 -40.44 -11.84 -24.15
N ARG A 941 -40.13 -12.59 -25.20
CA ARG A 941 -40.99 -12.80 -26.38
C ARG A 941 -42.24 -13.57 -26.07
N GLY A 942 -42.40 -14.08 -24.87
CA GLY A 942 -43.56 -14.87 -24.42
C GLY A 942 -43.60 -16.26 -25.07
N ASP A 943 -44.65 -17.05 -24.68
CA ASP A 943 -44.88 -18.40 -25.20
C ASP A 943 -45.75 -18.43 -26.47
N GLY A 944 -46.10 -17.23 -26.95
CA GLY A 944 -46.97 -17.06 -28.09
C GLY A 944 -46.29 -17.21 -29.44
N SER A 945 -46.84 -16.57 -30.46
CA SER A 945 -46.28 -16.49 -31.79
C SER A 945 -45.50 -15.18 -31.96
N TRP A 946 -44.28 -15.26 -32.45
CA TRP A 946 -43.35 -14.12 -32.52
C TRP A 946 -43.45 -13.39 -33.87
N VAL A 947 -43.28 -12.07 -33.83
CA VAL A 947 -43.11 -11.24 -35.01
C VAL A 947 -41.66 -11.33 -35.53
N PRO A 948 -41.42 -11.14 -36.83
CA PRO A 948 -40.05 -11.04 -37.35
C PRO A 948 -39.32 -9.83 -36.78
N GLY A 949 -37.99 -9.96 -36.68
CA GLY A 949 -37.11 -8.86 -36.33
C GLY A 949 -36.51 -8.93 -34.93
N ALA A 950 -35.56 -8.05 -34.62
CA ALA A 950 -34.82 -8.03 -33.38
C ALA A 950 -35.64 -7.54 -32.17
N TYR A 951 -36.68 -6.75 -32.40
CA TYR A 951 -37.55 -6.20 -31.38
C TYR A 951 -38.89 -6.91 -31.35
N GLN A 952 -39.38 -7.26 -30.17
CA GLN A 952 -40.72 -7.79 -29.95
C GLN A 952 -41.56 -6.74 -29.22
N PRO A 953 -42.56 -6.12 -29.85
CA PRO A 953 -43.42 -5.16 -29.17
C PRO A 953 -44.20 -5.83 -28.03
N ASP A 954 -44.40 -5.06 -26.95
CA ASP A 954 -45.25 -5.52 -25.84
C ASP A 954 -46.65 -5.89 -26.37
N VAL A 955 -47.08 -7.13 -26.12
CA VAL A 955 -48.37 -7.67 -26.57
C VAL A 955 -49.34 -7.61 -25.40
#